data_d254ece6d87eea32e8d21608190d003a
#
_entry.id   d254ece6d87eea32e8d21608190d003a
#
_cell.length_a   1.000
_cell.length_b   1.000
_cell.length_c   1.000
_cell.angle_alpha   90.00
_cell.angle_beta   90.00
_cell.angle_gamma   90.00
#
_symmetry.space_group_name_H-M   'P 1'
#
loop_
_entity.id
_entity.type
_entity.pdbx_description
1 polymer ?
#
loop_
_entity_poly.entity_id
_entity_poly.type
_entity_poly.pdbx_seq_one_letter_code
_entity_poly.pdbx_strand_id
1 'polypeptide(L)'
;MRAAGLFPFLETLRKYTAQDFKADMTAALTVTPMAVPQAMAYAIIAGVHPQYGIYACMLPVVLAALWGSSRFMAAGPTNAISMIIFSTLATVSVGGELIINMPEESRMAYIFGMALLCGLIQVGMGLARLGDLVNFISHSVMVAFTAGAALLIAAGQLHMAMGLTGPKPSGFFSQIFGALHGLPFVNYWSLGIALATVVLTVSFKKISRRFPASLAALGVVTLLAALFGVGARGVPLVGEIPSVVPPFSLPPSFDLDAVRDLFMPALAIALLGTVESLAIGKQLASIKGDAFDGSQELIGQGLGNIAAGLTSGIPGCGSFTRSALVVTSGGRTRMGTVFSGILALPLLFALAPLIGWLPLPALSGILLLISFRMIDIEAIRLCVVATSIDRAVLLITFLSTLLFDLEKAIFIGVLLSLTLFIYKTAHPRVNRLHKGDPMLREGPAELPQGITVYMIEGTLFFGAIHELERLLYAEDNEPTKLVVLHLSRVFWIDASGAHALSQFIERCYARSLPVILVVGSPAVRTILRRTGLLEYLSNGFVAETTGEGLRLAAAMLNRFVCRDGQCAVADDSTGLAAGPETGPTPPDAAPQTADARTDAAGATAAPDYMTQSARVSLDAYGNVLPQESTESESAAAGPATATPRATKERP
;
A
#
# COMPACT_ATOMS: atom_id res chain seq x y z
N MET A 1 12.67 -3.69 21.36
CA MET A 1 11.29 -4.22 21.44
C MET A 1 11.00 -4.58 22.90
N ARG A 2 10.00 -4.02 23.55
CA ARG A 2 9.54 -4.54 24.84
C ARG A 2 8.94 -5.92 24.56
N ALA A 3 9.23 -6.93 25.41
CA ALA A 3 8.71 -8.31 25.24
C ALA A 3 7.18 -8.39 25.08
N ALA A 4 6.45 -7.39 25.55
CA ALA A 4 5.01 -7.23 25.34
C ALA A 4 4.61 -7.00 23.86
N GLY A 5 5.50 -6.54 22.98
CA GLY A 5 5.21 -6.32 21.55
C GLY A 5 5.27 -7.60 20.73
N LEU A 6 6.04 -8.61 21.15
CA LEU A 6 6.21 -9.86 20.39
C LEU A 6 5.02 -10.83 20.54
N PHE A 7 4.21 -10.68 21.59
CA PHE A 7 3.08 -11.54 21.92
C PHE A 7 1.80 -10.72 22.17
N PRO A 8 1.22 -10.11 21.13
CA PRO A 8 0.06 -9.22 21.28
C PRO A 8 -1.16 -9.91 21.89
N PHE A 9 -1.29 -11.23 21.71
CA PHE A 9 -2.39 -12.02 22.27
C PHE A 9 -2.39 -12.06 23.81
N LEU A 10 -1.22 -11.97 24.45
CA LEU A 10 -1.14 -11.99 25.92
C LEU A 10 -1.83 -10.78 26.55
N GLU A 11 -1.74 -9.61 25.91
CA GLU A 11 -2.48 -8.43 26.36
C GLU A 11 -3.99 -8.62 26.22
N THR A 12 -4.43 -9.24 25.13
CA THR A 12 -5.84 -9.58 24.92
C THR A 12 -6.34 -10.54 25.98
N LEU A 13 -5.61 -11.63 26.25
CA LEU A 13 -6.03 -12.64 27.24
C LEU A 13 -6.09 -12.09 28.66
N ARG A 14 -5.19 -11.19 29.06
CA ARG A 14 -5.19 -10.57 30.41
C ARG A 14 -6.46 -9.74 30.69
N LYS A 15 -7.06 -9.15 29.64
CA LYS A 15 -8.24 -8.28 29.76
C LYS A 15 -9.52 -8.95 29.27
N TYR A 16 -9.45 -10.27 28.94
CA TYR A 16 -10.54 -10.99 28.29
C TYR A 16 -11.72 -11.25 29.24
N THR A 17 -12.91 -10.85 28.86
CA THR A 17 -14.14 -10.99 29.66
C THR A 17 -15.10 -12.02 29.07
N ALA A 18 -16.05 -12.48 29.89
CA ALA A 18 -17.12 -13.38 29.40
C ALA A 18 -18.01 -12.72 28.32
N GLN A 19 -18.13 -11.39 28.34
CA GLN A 19 -18.84 -10.65 27.29
C GLN A 19 -18.07 -10.66 25.97
N ASP A 20 -16.73 -10.55 26.03
CA ASP A 20 -15.87 -10.63 24.85
C ASP A 20 -15.93 -12.03 24.25
N PHE A 21 -15.88 -13.08 25.08
CA PHE A 21 -16.05 -14.45 24.63
C PHE A 21 -17.36 -14.65 23.87
N LYS A 22 -18.50 -14.17 24.39
CA LYS A 22 -19.79 -14.29 23.72
C LYS A 22 -19.82 -13.54 22.39
N ALA A 23 -19.25 -12.33 22.35
CA ALA A 23 -19.19 -11.52 21.13
C ALA A 23 -18.28 -12.16 20.07
N ASP A 24 -17.08 -12.60 20.46
CA ASP A 24 -16.10 -13.20 19.58
C ASP A 24 -16.55 -14.58 19.06
N MET A 25 -17.20 -15.38 19.91
CA MET A 25 -17.80 -16.66 19.50
C MET A 25 -18.95 -16.44 18.49
N THR A 26 -19.80 -15.44 18.71
CA THR A 26 -20.86 -15.08 17.75
C THR A 26 -20.28 -14.65 16.40
N ALA A 27 -19.22 -13.85 16.42
CA ALA A 27 -18.52 -13.46 15.22
C ALA A 27 -17.90 -14.67 14.50
N ALA A 28 -17.23 -15.56 15.23
CA ALA A 28 -16.64 -16.78 14.69
C ALA A 28 -17.68 -17.69 14.03
N LEU A 29 -18.80 -17.93 14.70
CA LEU A 29 -19.92 -18.73 14.17
C LEU A 29 -20.54 -18.12 12.89
N THR A 30 -20.39 -16.81 12.70
CA THR A 30 -20.87 -16.14 11.47
C THR A 30 -19.82 -16.18 10.36
N VAL A 31 -18.54 -16.03 10.71
CA VAL A 31 -17.43 -15.95 9.73
C VAL A 31 -17.06 -17.33 9.17
N THR A 32 -16.98 -18.36 10.03
CA THR A 32 -16.51 -19.70 9.63
C THR A 32 -17.34 -20.32 8.52
N PRO A 33 -18.71 -20.34 8.58
CA PRO A 33 -19.52 -20.91 7.50
C PRO A 33 -19.38 -20.18 6.16
N MET A 34 -18.90 -18.94 6.16
CA MET A 34 -18.64 -18.18 4.95
C MET A 34 -17.20 -18.40 4.45
N ALA A 35 -16.24 -18.52 5.37
CA ALA A 35 -14.83 -18.69 5.05
C ALA A 35 -14.52 -20.02 4.37
N VAL A 36 -15.14 -21.13 4.83
CA VAL A 36 -14.87 -22.47 4.31
C VAL A 36 -15.20 -22.62 2.83
N PRO A 37 -16.42 -22.29 2.32
CA PRO A 37 -16.70 -22.37 0.89
C PRO A 37 -15.85 -21.43 0.04
N GLN A 38 -15.50 -20.25 0.57
CA GLN A 38 -14.59 -19.34 -0.12
C GLN A 38 -13.19 -19.94 -0.28
N ALA A 39 -12.68 -20.55 0.77
CA ALA A 39 -11.36 -21.18 0.74
C ALA A 39 -11.31 -22.38 -0.21
N MET A 40 -12.37 -23.18 -0.26
CA MET A 40 -12.52 -24.25 -1.26
C MET A 40 -12.47 -23.70 -2.67
N ALA A 41 -13.22 -22.62 -2.92
CA ALA A 41 -13.26 -21.95 -4.20
C ALA A 41 -11.89 -21.38 -4.61
N TYR A 42 -11.15 -20.82 -3.66
CA TYR A 42 -9.79 -20.30 -3.89
C TYR A 42 -8.77 -21.42 -4.16
N ALA A 43 -8.89 -22.56 -3.51
CA ALA A 43 -8.07 -23.75 -3.83
C ALA A 43 -8.30 -24.21 -5.28
N ILE A 44 -9.55 -24.19 -5.76
CA ILE A 44 -9.86 -24.51 -7.17
C ILE A 44 -9.24 -23.49 -8.12
N ILE A 45 -9.27 -22.20 -7.78
CA ILE A 45 -8.55 -21.18 -8.57
C ILE A 45 -7.06 -21.50 -8.62
N ALA A 46 -6.46 -21.88 -7.49
CA ALA A 46 -5.06 -22.28 -7.41
C ALA A 46 -4.73 -23.57 -8.20
N GLY A 47 -5.74 -24.26 -8.74
CA GLY A 47 -5.55 -25.51 -9.48
C GLY A 47 -5.30 -26.72 -8.60
N VAL A 48 -5.78 -26.69 -7.34
CA VAL A 48 -5.60 -27.77 -6.35
C VAL A 48 -6.92 -28.22 -5.74
N HIS A 49 -6.88 -29.38 -5.09
CA HIS A 49 -8.08 -29.92 -4.45
C HIS A 49 -8.63 -28.98 -3.36
N PRO A 50 -9.96 -28.80 -3.25
CA PRO A 50 -10.60 -27.88 -2.30
C PRO A 50 -10.19 -28.03 -0.83
N GLN A 51 -9.82 -29.26 -0.40
CA GLN A 51 -9.37 -29.54 0.96
C GLN A 51 -8.21 -28.66 1.42
N TYR A 52 -7.23 -28.38 0.56
CA TYR A 52 -6.05 -27.59 0.90
C TYR A 52 -6.38 -26.12 1.21
N GLY A 53 -7.46 -25.61 0.60
CA GLY A 53 -8.03 -24.31 0.96
C GLY A 53 -8.65 -24.31 2.36
N ILE A 54 -9.35 -25.39 2.72
CA ILE A 54 -9.96 -25.51 4.05
C ILE A 54 -8.88 -25.62 5.13
N TYR A 55 -7.82 -26.41 4.90
CA TYR A 55 -6.70 -26.52 5.83
C TYR A 55 -6.04 -25.17 6.10
N ALA A 56 -5.93 -24.33 5.09
CA ALA A 56 -5.41 -22.97 5.23
C ALA A 56 -6.33 -22.02 6.05
N CYS A 57 -7.58 -22.40 6.31
CA CYS A 57 -8.50 -21.67 7.19
C CYS A 57 -8.44 -22.11 8.66
N MET A 58 -7.63 -23.09 9.02
CA MET A 58 -7.53 -23.65 10.38
C MET A 58 -6.34 -23.03 11.15
N LEU A 59 -5.29 -23.81 11.37
CA LEU A 59 -4.11 -23.37 12.11
C LEU A 59 -3.44 -22.10 11.56
N PRO A 60 -3.32 -21.90 10.24
CA PRO A 60 -2.76 -20.67 9.68
C PRO A 60 -3.48 -19.42 10.16
N VAL A 61 -4.81 -19.43 10.15
CA VAL A 61 -5.64 -18.30 10.61
C VAL A 61 -5.44 -18.02 12.10
N VAL A 62 -5.35 -19.09 12.91
CA VAL A 62 -5.12 -18.98 14.35
C VAL A 62 -3.79 -18.31 14.65
N LEU A 63 -2.70 -18.75 14.01
CA LEU A 63 -1.38 -18.17 14.24
C LEU A 63 -1.29 -16.73 13.71
N ALA A 64 -1.81 -16.45 12.53
CA ALA A 64 -1.87 -15.10 12.01
C ALA A 64 -2.60 -14.14 12.97
N ALA A 65 -3.75 -14.56 13.53
CA ALA A 65 -4.54 -13.73 14.45
C ALA A 65 -3.86 -13.55 15.82
N LEU A 66 -3.18 -14.57 16.34
CA LEU A 66 -2.51 -14.49 17.64
C LEU A 66 -1.31 -13.54 17.60
N TRP A 67 -0.48 -13.63 16.56
CA TRP A 67 0.74 -12.83 16.45
C TRP A 67 0.60 -11.55 15.65
N GLY A 68 -0.48 -11.37 14.86
CA GLY A 68 -0.75 -10.14 14.12
C GLY A 68 -1.01 -8.95 15.03
N SER A 69 -0.83 -7.74 14.51
CA SER A 69 -1.15 -6.49 15.20
C SER A 69 -2.65 -6.22 15.24
N SER A 70 -3.34 -6.47 14.14
CA SER A 70 -4.77 -6.21 14.01
C SER A 70 -5.62 -7.09 14.92
N ARG A 71 -6.65 -6.49 15.54
CA ARG A 71 -7.62 -7.24 16.36
C ARG A 71 -8.69 -7.98 15.55
N PHE A 72 -8.88 -7.56 14.29
CA PHE A 72 -10.02 -8.02 13.47
C PHE A 72 -9.61 -8.64 12.16
N MET A 73 -8.30 -8.73 11.90
CA MET A 73 -7.81 -9.33 10.66
C MET A 73 -8.13 -10.81 10.62
N ALA A 74 -8.84 -11.22 9.58
CA ALA A 74 -9.07 -12.62 9.25
C ALA A 74 -8.20 -13.00 8.05
N ALA A 75 -7.09 -13.69 8.32
CA ALA A 75 -6.18 -14.21 7.32
C ALA A 75 -6.75 -15.45 6.61
N GLY A 76 -6.03 -15.98 5.63
CA GLY A 76 -6.29 -17.22 4.91
C GLY A 76 -6.27 -17.05 3.40
N PRO A 77 -6.64 -18.07 2.62
CA PRO A 77 -6.61 -18.03 1.17
C PRO A 77 -7.37 -16.83 0.62
N THR A 78 -6.80 -16.17 -0.36
CA THR A 78 -7.43 -15.10 -1.11
C THR A 78 -7.34 -15.38 -2.60
N ASN A 79 -8.19 -14.70 -3.34
CA ASN A 79 -8.29 -14.85 -4.76
C ASN A 79 -6.98 -14.50 -5.50
N ALA A 80 -6.40 -13.36 -5.16
CA ALA A 80 -5.19 -12.87 -5.79
C ALA A 80 -3.99 -13.83 -5.58
N ILE A 81 -3.80 -14.32 -4.35
CA ILE A 81 -2.75 -15.30 -4.03
C ILE A 81 -3.00 -16.61 -4.77
N SER A 82 -4.25 -17.09 -4.80
CA SER A 82 -4.60 -18.33 -5.51
C SER A 82 -4.30 -18.28 -7.00
N MET A 83 -4.46 -17.12 -7.62
CA MET A 83 -4.08 -16.91 -9.02
C MET A 83 -2.56 -16.94 -9.23
N ILE A 84 -1.78 -16.36 -8.32
CA ILE A 84 -0.32 -16.46 -8.39
C ILE A 84 0.12 -17.92 -8.27
N ILE A 85 -0.47 -18.68 -7.34
CA ILE A 85 -0.20 -20.12 -7.20
C ILE A 85 -0.48 -20.84 -8.52
N PHE A 86 -1.65 -20.62 -9.13
CA PHE A 86 -1.99 -21.24 -10.41
C PHE A 86 -1.02 -20.85 -11.52
N SER A 87 -0.68 -19.55 -11.62
CA SER A 87 0.30 -19.06 -12.59
C SER A 87 1.65 -19.76 -12.41
N THR A 88 2.13 -19.85 -11.16
CA THR A 88 3.38 -20.52 -10.82
C THR A 88 3.38 -21.99 -11.27
N LEU A 89 2.31 -22.72 -10.95
CA LEU A 89 2.18 -24.12 -11.36
C LEU A 89 2.21 -24.30 -12.88
N ALA A 90 1.66 -23.35 -13.61
CA ALA A 90 1.55 -23.37 -15.07
C ALA A 90 2.81 -22.89 -15.81
N THR A 91 3.70 -22.15 -15.14
CA THR A 91 4.85 -21.49 -15.79
C THR A 91 6.21 -21.94 -15.28
N VAL A 92 6.30 -22.38 -14.02
CA VAL A 92 7.56 -22.81 -13.43
C VAL A 92 7.79 -24.29 -13.75
N SER A 93 8.99 -24.57 -14.27
CA SER A 93 9.46 -25.93 -14.51
C SER A 93 10.58 -26.28 -13.54
N VAL A 94 10.51 -27.47 -12.96
CA VAL A 94 11.54 -28.03 -12.08
C VAL A 94 11.99 -29.36 -12.68
N GLY A 95 13.30 -29.52 -12.86
CA GLY A 95 13.83 -30.72 -13.52
C GLY A 95 13.40 -30.90 -15.00
N GLY A 96 12.95 -29.81 -15.66
CA GLY A 96 12.51 -29.83 -17.07
C GLY A 96 11.02 -30.15 -17.26
N GLU A 97 10.27 -30.38 -16.18
CA GLU A 97 8.82 -30.63 -16.21
C GLU A 97 8.07 -29.48 -15.53
N LEU A 98 6.97 -29.01 -16.14
CA LEU A 98 6.09 -28.00 -15.52
C LEU A 98 5.43 -28.59 -14.26
N ILE A 99 5.39 -27.81 -13.17
CA ILE A 99 4.84 -28.26 -11.90
C ILE A 99 3.37 -28.73 -12.04
N ILE A 100 2.59 -28.08 -12.92
CA ILE A 100 1.20 -28.42 -13.15
C ILE A 100 1.00 -29.85 -13.72
N ASN A 101 2.00 -30.38 -14.43
CA ASN A 101 1.96 -31.71 -15.04
C ASN A 101 2.45 -32.82 -14.10
N MET A 102 3.06 -32.44 -12.97
CA MET A 102 3.58 -33.38 -11.99
C MET A 102 2.45 -34.13 -11.25
N PRO A 103 2.73 -35.28 -10.65
CA PRO A 103 1.82 -35.96 -9.73
C PRO A 103 1.34 -35.04 -8.61
N GLU A 104 0.12 -35.21 -8.12
CA GLU A 104 -0.48 -34.33 -7.13
C GLU A 104 0.39 -34.16 -5.86
N GLU A 105 0.98 -35.24 -5.38
CA GLU A 105 1.86 -35.21 -4.20
C GLU A 105 3.06 -34.28 -4.39
N SER A 106 3.77 -34.38 -5.53
CA SER A 106 4.91 -33.53 -5.86
C SER A 106 4.46 -32.09 -6.04
N ARG A 107 3.37 -31.86 -6.76
CA ARG A 107 2.80 -30.52 -6.97
C ARG A 107 2.44 -29.85 -5.66
N MET A 108 1.84 -30.58 -4.73
CA MET A 108 1.49 -30.06 -3.41
C MET A 108 2.73 -29.76 -2.56
N ALA A 109 3.78 -30.55 -2.66
CA ALA A 109 5.05 -30.27 -1.99
C ALA A 109 5.64 -28.90 -2.38
N TYR A 110 5.60 -28.53 -3.66
CA TYR A 110 6.03 -27.22 -4.13
C TYR A 110 5.15 -26.09 -3.59
N ILE A 111 3.83 -26.28 -3.52
CA ILE A 111 2.92 -25.26 -2.96
C ILE A 111 3.16 -25.06 -1.46
N PHE A 112 3.35 -26.14 -0.70
CA PHE A 112 3.67 -26.04 0.73
C PHE A 112 5.03 -25.39 0.94
N GLY A 113 6.01 -25.71 0.10
CA GLY A 113 7.30 -25.05 0.08
C GLY A 113 7.20 -23.55 -0.22
N MET A 114 6.38 -23.18 -1.19
CA MET A 114 6.10 -21.78 -1.52
C MET A 114 5.42 -21.05 -0.37
N ALA A 115 4.48 -21.69 0.36
CA ALA A 115 3.86 -21.14 1.56
C ALA A 115 4.90 -20.91 2.67
N LEU A 116 5.79 -21.87 2.88
CA LEU A 116 6.86 -21.78 3.86
C LEU A 116 7.83 -20.62 3.52
N LEU A 117 8.29 -20.54 2.26
CA LEU A 117 9.17 -19.44 1.80
C LEU A 117 8.49 -18.07 1.92
N CYS A 118 7.24 -17.98 1.49
CA CYS A 118 6.44 -16.75 1.66
C CYS A 118 6.38 -16.33 3.13
N GLY A 119 6.07 -17.27 4.03
CA GLY A 119 6.01 -17.01 5.46
C GLY A 119 7.34 -16.57 6.05
N LEU A 120 8.46 -17.19 5.65
CA LEU A 120 9.81 -16.81 6.08
C LEU A 120 10.17 -15.40 5.59
N ILE A 121 9.86 -15.07 4.34
CA ILE A 121 10.06 -13.72 3.77
C ILE A 121 9.26 -12.70 4.58
N GLN A 122 7.97 -12.95 4.87
CA GLN A 122 7.12 -12.02 5.62
C GLN A 122 7.59 -11.84 7.07
N VAL A 123 8.00 -12.92 7.76
CA VAL A 123 8.62 -12.81 9.09
C VAL A 123 9.90 -12.00 9.02
N GLY A 124 10.78 -12.27 8.04
CA GLY A 124 12.00 -11.51 7.81
C GLY A 124 11.73 -10.02 7.61
N MET A 125 10.74 -9.68 6.76
CA MET A 125 10.30 -8.30 6.53
C MET A 125 9.77 -7.66 7.83
N GLY A 126 8.99 -8.39 8.62
CA GLY A 126 8.48 -7.91 9.91
C GLY A 126 9.59 -7.63 10.91
N LEU A 127 10.57 -8.55 11.06
CA LEU A 127 11.74 -8.38 11.93
C LEU A 127 12.65 -7.23 11.48
N ALA A 128 12.82 -7.07 10.16
CA ALA A 128 13.55 -5.95 9.56
C ALA A 128 12.79 -4.61 9.64
N ARG A 129 11.58 -4.59 10.22
CA ARG A 129 10.70 -3.41 10.34
C ARG A 129 10.31 -2.78 8.99
N LEU A 130 10.14 -3.62 7.98
CA LEU A 130 9.76 -3.18 6.64
C LEU A 130 8.24 -2.95 6.48
N GLY A 131 7.46 -2.99 7.55
CA GLY A 131 6.02 -2.71 7.53
C GLY A 131 5.65 -1.35 6.93
N ASP A 132 6.56 -0.37 6.97
CA ASP A 132 6.33 0.95 6.38
C ASP A 132 6.70 1.03 4.89
N LEU A 133 7.54 0.13 4.37
CA LEU A 133 7.95 0.11 2.95
C LEU A 133 6.77 -0.15 2.00
N VAL A 134 5.75 -0.83 2.46
CA VAL A 134 4.54 -1.11 1.69
C VAL A 134 3.74 0.16 1.38
N ASN A 135 3.98 1.26 2.10
CA ASN A 135 3.38 2.56 1.78
C ASN A 135 3.82 3.09 0.40
N PHE A 136 4.89 2.53 -0.18
CA PHE A 136 5.37 2.89 -1.52
C PHE A 136 4.61 2.19 -2.66
N ILE A 137 3.79 1.17 -2.37
CA ILE A 137 2.94 0.57 -3.41
C ILE A 137 1.73 1.46 -3.62
N SER A 138 1.60 1.99 -4.83
CA SER A 138 0.52 2.89 -5.21
C SER A 138 -0.84 2.19 -5.14
N HIS A 139 -1.85 2.91 -4.66
CA HIS A 139 -3.26 2.46 -4.70
C HIS A 139 -3.69 2.09 -6.14
N SER A 140 -3.20 2.83 -7.14
CA SER A 140 -3.51 2.59 -8.56
C SER A 140 -3.02 1.23 -9.06
N VAL A 141 -1.86 0.73 -8.57
CA VAL A 141 -1.36 -0.63 -8.85
C VAL A 141 -2.32 -1.68 -8.29
N MET A 142 -2.75 -1.50 -7.04
CA MET A 142 -3.65 -2.43 -6.35
C MET A 142 -5.00 -2.55 -7.07
N VAL A 143 -5.61 -1.41 -7.39
CA VAL A 143 -6.91 -1.35 -8.11
C VAL A 143 -6.80 -2.00 -9.48
N ALA A 144 -5.75 -1.68 -10.24
CA ALA A 144 -5.51 -2.24 -11.57
C ALA A 144 -5.31 -3.75 -11.56
N PHE A 145 -4.45 -4.22 -10.65
CA PHE A 145 -4.17 -5.64 -10.46
C PHE A 145 -5.44 -6.40 -10.07
N THR A 146 -6.19 -5.90 -9.09
CA THR A 146 -7.43 -6.54 -8.62
C THR A 146 -8.47 -6.63 -9.73
N ALA A 147 -8.63 -5.56 -10.54
CA ALA A 147 -9.56 -5.55 -11.67
C ALA A 147 -9.12 -6.51 -12.78
N GLY A 148 -7.84 -6.55 -13.13
CA GLY A 148 -7.29 -7.49 -14.11
C GLY A 148 -7.42 -8.94 -13.66
N ALA A 149 -7.07 -9.24 -12.39
CA ALA A 149 -7.24 -10.54 -11.79
C ALA A 149 -8.71 -10.99 -11.76
N ALA A 150 -9.64 -10.07 -11.49
CA ALA A 150 -11.07 -10.37 -11.52
C ALA A 150 -11.53 -10.87 -12.90
N LEU A 151 -11.09 -10.21 -13.98
CA LEU A 151 -11.41 -10.65 -15.34
C LEU A 151 -10.77 -11.99 -15.68
N LEU A 152 -9.52 -12.19 -15.28
CA LEU A 152 -8.79 -13.44 -15.53
C LEU A 152 -9.42 -14.62 -14.80
N ILE A 153 -9.92 -14.41 -13.57
CA ILE A 153 -10.67 -15.43 -12.82
C ILE A 153 -11.99 -15.72 -13.51
N ALA A 154 -12.75 -14.67 -13.86
CA ALA A 154 -14.03 -14.85 -14.54
C ALA A 154 -13.85 -15.70 -15.82
N ALA A 155 -12.85 -15.37 -16.64
CA ALA A 155 -12.51 -16.13 -17.83
C ALA A 155 -12.18 -17.60 -17.51
N GLY A 156 -11.35 -17.81 -16.48
CA GLY A 156 -10.95 -19.17 -16.03
C GLY A 156 -12.09 -20.02 -15.46
N GLN A 157 -13.16 -19.40 -14.97
CA GLN A 157 -14.32 -20.13 -14.46
C GLN A 157 -15.31 -20.54 -15.57
N LEU A 158 -15.25 -19.92 -16.75
CA LEU A 158 -16.13 -20.26 -17.85
C LEU A 158 -16.01 -21.73 -18.25
N HIS A 159 -14.78 -22.26 -18.34
CA HIS A 159 -14.53 -23.64 -18.71
C HIS A 159 -15.23 -24.64 -17.76
N MET A 160 -15.11 -24.41 -16.45
CA MET A 160 -15.70 -25.27 -15.42
C MET A 160 -17.22 -25.07 -15.31
N ALA A 161 -17.71 -23.83 -15.42
CA ALA A 161 -19.14 -23.50 -15.39
C ALA A 161 -19.88 -24.14 -16.57
N MET A 162 -19.24 -24.21 -17.74
CA MET A 162 -19.79 -24.85 -18.94
C MET A 162 -19.60 -26.39 -18.95
N GLY A 163 -18.88 -26.94 -17.98
CA GLY A 163 -18.61 -28.37 -17.90
C GLY A 163 -17.80 -28.91 -19.07
N LEU A 164 -16.88 -28.09 -19.62
CA LEU A 164 -16.03 -28.52 -20.73
C LEU A 164 -15.00 -29.55 -20.26
N THR A 165 -14.78 -30.56 -21.09
CA THR A 165 -13.77 -31.61 -20.85
C THR A 165 -12.48 -31.25 -21.56
N GLY A 166 -11.32 -31.46 -20.90
CA GLY A 166 -10.00 -31.20 -21.47
C GLY A 166 -9.15 -30.24 -20.61
N PRO A 167 -7.88 -30.06 -21.01
CA PRO A 167 -6.98 -29.17 -20.25
C PRO A 167 -7.47 -27.73 -20.29
N LYS A 168 -7.45 -27.07 -19.14
CA LYS A 168 -7.81 -25.65 -19.02
C LYS A 168 -6.72 -24.80 -19.68
N PRO A 169 -7.05 -23.94 -20.66
CA PRO A 169 -6.07 -23.06 -21.28
C PRO A 169 -5.48 -22.08 -20.25
N SER A 170 -4.20 -21.71 -20.41
CA SER A 170 -3.54 -20.69 -19.62
C SER A 170 -3.67 -19.30 -20.29
N GLY A 171 -3.79 -18.24 -19.47
CA GLY A 171 -3.89 -16.86 -19.94
C GLY A 171 -5.32 -16.42 -20.33
N PHE A 172 -5.60 -15.13 -20.18
CA PHE A 172 -6.94 -14.55 -20.35
C PHE A 172 -7.55 -14.82 -21.73
N PHE A 173 -6.83 -14.47 -22.79
CA PHE A 173 -7.35 -14.64 -24.16
C PHE A 173 -7.56 -16.08 -24.53
N SER A 174 -6.62 -16.97 -24.19
CA SER A 174 -6.75 -18.41 -24.44
C SER A 174 -7.95 -19.03 -23.74
N GLN A 175 -8.27 -18.58 -22.51
CA GLN A 175 -9.44 -19.04 -21.77
C GLN A 175 -10.74 -18.57 -22.42
N ILE A 176 -10.82 -17.31 -22.89
CA ILE A 176 -11.99 -16.79 -23.62
C ILE A 176 -12.17 -17.53 -24.96
N PHE A 177 -11.11 -17.68 -25.76
CA PHE A 177 -11.18 -18.38 -27.03
C PHE A 177 -11.50 -19.87 -26.80
N GLY A 178 -10.92 -20.52 -25.78
CA GLY A 178 -11.24 -21.90 -25.41
C GLY A 178 -12.72 -22.08 -25.02
N ALA A 179 -13.28 -21.15 -24.25
CA ALA A 179 -14.70 -21.17 -23.90
C ALA A 179 -15.61 -20.97 -25.14
N LEU A 180 -15.25 -20.05 -26.06
CA LEU A 180 -15.99 -19.82 -27.30
C LEU A 180 -15.96 -21.06 -28.22
N HIS A 181 -14.81 -21.70 -28.39
CA HIS A 181 -14.71 -22.95 -29.18
C HIS A 181 -15.41 -24.13 -28.51
N GLY A 182 -15.51 -24.11 -27.17
CA GLY A 182 -16.20 -25.11 -26.37
C GLY A 182 -17.75 -24.99 -26.38
N LEU A 183 -18.33 -23.93 -26.94
CA LEU A 183 -19.80 -23.73 -26.96
C LEU A 183 -20.59 -24.93 -27.50
N PRO A 184 -20.16 -25.65 -28.57
CA PRO A 184 -20.89 -26.81 -29.05
C PRO A 184 -20.85 -28.04 -28.08
N PHE A 185 -19.91 -28.02 -27.13
CA PHE A 185 -19.67 -29.12 -26.20
C PHE A 185 -20.13 -28.83 -24.77
N VAL A 186 -20.96 -27.79 -24.58
CA VAL A 186 -21.44 -27.36 -23.27
C VAL A 186 -22.31 -28.45 -22.61
N ASN A 187 -21.97 -28.79 -21.36
CA ASN A 187 -22.85 -29.56 -20.52
C ASN A 187 -23.93 -28.65 -19.90
N TYR A 188 -25.16 -28.76 -20.41
CA TYR A 188 -26.28 -27.92 -19.95
C TYR A 188 -26.61 -28.08 -18.48
N TRP A 189 -26.34 -29.29 -17.88
CA TRP A 189 -26.50 -29.52 -16.44
C TRP A 189 -25.48 -28.72 -15.65
N SER A 190 -24.22 -28.69 -16.06
CA SER A 190 -23.16 -27.89 -15.43
C SER A 190 -23.48 -26.41 -15.50
N LEU A 191 -23.85 -25.91 -16.67
CA LEU A 191 -24.24 -24.51 -16.86
C LEU A 191 -25.46 -24.13 -16.02
N GLY A 192 -26.49 -24.98 -16.00
CA GLY A 192 -27.70 -24.79 -15.20
C GLY A 192 -27.40 -24.72 -13.70
N ILE A 193 -26.51 -25.61 -13.20
CA ILE A 193 -26.03 -25.60 -11.80
C ILE A 193 -25.29 -24.32 -11.47
N ALA A 194 -24.36 -23.87 -12.31
CA ALA A 194 -23.62 -22.63 -12.11
C ALA A 194 -24.57 -21.42 -12.04
N LEU A 195 -25.49 -21.29 -12.97
CA LEU A 195 -26.49 -20.23 -13.00
C LEU A 195 -27.44 -20.29 -11.80
N ALA A 196 -27.95 -21.47 -11.45
CA ALA A 196 -28.80 -21.66 -10.27
C ALA A 196 -28.09 -21.22 -9.00
N THR A 197 -26.80 -21.55 -8.85
CA THR A 197 -26.00 -21.13 -7.70
C THR A 197 -25.85 -19.61 -7.63
N VAL A 198 -25.60 -18.94 -8.75
CA VAL A 198 -25.54 -17.48 -8.80
C VAL A 198 -26.87 -16.86 -8.40
N VAL A 199 -27.98 -17.31 -9.00
CA VAL A 199 -29.33 -16.81 -8.71
C VAL A 199 -29.70 -17.00 -7.25
N LEU A 200 -29.49 -18.21 -6.70
CA LEU A 200 -29.78 -18.50 -5.31
C LEU A 200 -28.92 -17.67 -4.35
N THR A 201 -27.62 -17.53 -4.63
CA THR A 201 -26.72 -16.71 -3.80
C THR A 201 -27.17 -15.25 -3.78
N VAL A 202 -27.55 -14.68 -4.92
CA VAL A 202 -28.04 -13.30 -5.01
C VAL A 202 -29.39 -13.16 -4.29
N SER A 203 -30.30 -14.13 -4.46
CA SER A 203 -31.62 -14.13 -3.85
C SER A 203 -31.55 -14.23 -2.33
N PHE A 204 -30.77 -15.15 -1.80
CA PHE A 204 -30.56 -15.31 -0.35
C PHE A 204 -29.92 -14.07 0.28
N LYS A 205 -28.98 -13.41 -0.42
CA LYS A 205 -28.38 -12.16 0.06
C LYS A 205 -29.38 -11.01 0.12
N LYS A 206 -30.40 -10.98 -0.75
CA LYS A 206 -31.50 -9.99 -0.69
C LYS A 206 -32.42 -10.22 0.50
N ILE A 207 -32.64 -11.47 0.92
CA ILE A 207 -33.49 -11.82 2.05
C ILE A 207 -32.88 -11.37 3.37
N SER A 208 -31.59 -11.65 3.59
CA SER A 208 -30.89 -11.24 4.80
C SER A 208 -29.40 -10.99 4.57
N ARG A 209 -28.91 -9.82 4.97
CA ARG A 209 -27.48 -9.48 4.91
C ARG A 209 -26.61 -10.30 5.86
N ARG A 210 -27.21 -10.87 6.93
CA ARG A 210 -26.52 -11.70 7.94
C ARG A 210 -26.51 -13.18 7.58
N PHE A 211 -27.29 -13.60 6.58
CA PHE A 211 -27.40 -15.01 6.21
C PHE A 211 -26.22 -15.44 5.34
N PRO A 212 -25.61 -16.60 5.59
CA PRO A 212 -24.50 -17.11 4.78
C PRO A 212 -24.98 -17.61 3.40
N ALA A 213 -25.35 -16.65 2.55
CA ALA A 213 -26.05 -16.89 1.28
C ALA A 213 -25.31 -17.86 0.35
N SER A 214 -23.96 -17.78 0.30
CA SER A 214 -23.16 -18.68 -0.54
C SER A 214 -23.20 -20.13 -0.03
N LEU A 215 -23.10 -20.34 1.29
CA LEU A 215 -23.18 -21.67 1.91
C LEU A 215 -24.57 -22.27 1.70
N ALA A 216 -25.62 -21.50 1.93
CA ALA A 216 -26.98 -21.95 1.74
C ALA A 216 -27.28 -22.31 0.26
N ALA A 217 -26.82 -21.48 -0.68
CA ALA A 217 -26.95 -21.76 -2.10
C ALA A 217 -26.22 -23.05 -2.49
N LEU A 218 -24.98 -23.24 -1.99
CA LEU A 218 -24.24 -24.48 -2.19
C LEU A 218 -24.98 -25.68 -1.59
N GLY A 219 -25.47 -25.56 -0.35
CA GLY A 219 -26.23 -26.67 0.28
C GLY A 219 -27.47 -27.07 -0.50
N VAL A 220 -28.27 -26.09 -0.94
CA VAL A 220 -29.48 -26.37 -1.77
C VAL A 220 -29.09 -27.00 -3.11
N VAL A 221 -28.09 -26.42 -3.80
CA VAL A 221 -27.67 -26.96 -5.11
C VAL A 221 -27.05 -28.34 -4.98
N THR A 222 -26.26 -28.59 -3.93
CA THR A 222 -25.68 -29.90 -3.66
C THR A 222 -26.77 -30.95 -3.37
N LEU A 223 -27.77 -30.58 -2.57
CA LEU A 223 -28.91 -31.46 -2.29
C LEU A 223 -29.68 -31.80 -3.58
N LEU A 224 -29.97 -30.78 -4.39
CA LEU A 224 -30.65 -31.01 -5.70
C LEU A 224 -29.77 -31.86 -6.63
N ALA A 225 -28.47 -31.61 -6.68
CA ALA A 225 -27.51 -32.35 -7.47
C ALA A 225 -27.47 -33.86 -7.07
N ALA A 226 -27.51 -34.13 -5.77
CA ALA A 226 -27.57 -35.49 -5.25
C ALA A 226 -28.91 -36.16 -5.59
N LEU A 227 -30.04 -35.47 -5.42
CA LEU A 227 -31.39 -35.97 -5.75
C LEU A 227 -31.54 -36.29 -7.25
N PHE A 228 -31.00 -35.44 -8.13
CA PHE A 228 -31.09 -35.66 -9.57
C PHE A 228 -29.98 -36.54 -10.15
N GLY A 229 -29.03 -37.01 -9.32
CA GLY A 229 -27.93 -37.87 -9.74
C GLY A 229 -27.08 -37.23 -10.85
N VAL A 230 -26.76 -35.97 -10.74
CA VAL A 230 -26.10 -35.20 -11.81
C VAL A 230 -24.68 -35.68 -12.12
N GLY A 231 -24.03 -36.38 -11.20
CA GLY A 231 -22.74 -37.04 -11.44
C GLY A 231 -22.80 -38.04 -12.60
N ALA A 232 -23.88 -38.84 -12.67
CA ALA A 232 -24.13 -39.77 -13.77
C ALA A 232 -24.40 -39.05 -15.13
N ARG A 233 -24.65 -37.76 -15.12
CA ARG A 233 -24.88 -36.90 -16.30
C ARG A 233 -23.64 -36.13 -16.74
N GLY A 234 -22.46 -36.56 -16.26
CA GLY A 234 -21.19 -35.96 -16.63
C GLY A 234 -20.86 -34.63 -15.93
N VAL A 235 -21.57 -34.27 -14.83
CA VAL A 235 -21.22 -33.12 -14.02
C VAL A 235 -20.07 -33.47 -13.08
N PRO A 236 -18.95 -32.77 -13.11
CA PRO A 236 -17.83 -33.06 -12.20
C PRO A 236 -18.18 -32.66 -10.75
N LEU A 237 -17.90 -33.58 -9.82
CA LEU A 237 -18.08 -33.41 -8.38
C LEU A 237 -16.74 -33.21 -7.69
N VAL A 238 -16.75 -32.65 -6.47
CA VAL A 238 -15.53 -32.44 -5.66
C VAL A 238 -14.88 -33.78 -5.30
N GLY A 239 -15.67 -34.81 -5.05
CA GLY A 239 -15.17 -36.13 -4.63
C GLY A 239 -14.92 -36.20 -3.12
N GLU A 240 -14.41 -37.35 -2.68
CA GLU A 240 -14.16 -37.60 -1.25
C GLU A 240 -12.97 -36.75 -0.75
N ILE A 241 -13.09 -36.23 0.47
CA ILE A 241 -12.00 -35.57 1.17
C ILE A 241 -11.20 -36.67 1.91
N PRO A 242 -9.93 -36.93 1.52
CA PRO A 242 -9.16 -38.05 2.07
C PRO A 242 -8.89 -37.91 3.56
N SER A 243 -8.74 -36.70 4.08
CA SER A 243 -8.49 -36.42 5.50
C SER A 243 -9.23 -35.19 5.96
N VAL A 244 -9.91 -35.28 7.10
CA VAL A 244 -10.58 -34.14 7.73
C VAL A 244 -9.59 -33.34 8.59
N VAL A 245 -8.57 -34.00 9.14
CA VAL A 245 -7.52 -33.36 9.90
C VAL A 245 -6.36 -33.05 8.95
N PRO A 246 -5.88 -31.77 8.92
CA PRO A 246 -4.74 -31.43 8.07
C PRO A 246 -3.54 -32.30 8.43
N PRO A 247 -2.99 -33.08 7.49
CA PRO A 247 -1.78 -33.82 7.76
C PRO A 247 -0.61 -32.85 7.95
N PHE A 248 0.26 -33.19 8.89
CA PHE A 248 1.52 -32.49 9.03
C PHE A 248 2.42 -32.91 7.87
N SER A 249 2.78 -31.94 7.02
CA SER A 249 3.67 -32.17 5.90
C SER A 249 4.94 -31.36 6.09
N LEU A 250 6.07 -32.03 6.21
CA LEU A 250 7.35 -31.38 5.96
C LEU A 250 7.54 -31.41 4.44
N PRO A 251 7.80 -30.28 3.80
CA PRO A 251 8.18 -30.27 2.40
C PRO A 251 9.35 -31.26 2.23
N PRO A 252 9.27 -32.20 1.27
CA PRO A 252 10.38 -33.10 0.99
C PRO A 252 11.61 -32.26 0.68
N SER A 253 12.78 -32.77 0.98
CA SER A 253 14.08 -32.12 0.90
C SER A 253 14.08 -30.95 -0.10
N PHE A 254 14.09 -29.72 0.43
CA PHE A 254 14.26 -28.54 -0.41
C PHE A 254 15.65 -28.63 -1.04
N ASP A 255 15.68 -29.12 -2.28
CA ASP A 255 16.84 -28.94 -3.11
C ASP A 255 17.03 -27.43 -3.37
N LEU A 256 18.26 -26.97 -3.34
CA LEU A 256 18.58 -25.54 -3.51
C LEU A 256 18.01 -24.98 -4.82
N ASP A 257 17.89 -25.83 -5.84
CA ASP A 257 17.30 -25.48 -7.14
C ASP A 257 15.78 -25.24 -7.00
N ALA A 258 15.04 -26.07 -6.27
CA ALA A 258 13.63 -25.84 -6.01
C ALA A 258 13.38 -24.54 -5.22
N VAL A 259 14.22 -24.23 -4.24
CA VAL A 259 14.14 -22.95 -3.50
C VAL A 259 14.37 -21.77 -4.44
N ARG A 260 15.34 -21.86 -5.34
CA ARG A 260 15.64 -20.82 -6.33
C ARG A 260 14.46 -20.56 -7.26
N ASP A 261 13.85 -21.62 -7.78
CA ASP A 261 12.76 -21.54 -8.75
C ASP A 261 11.46 -21.01 -8.09
N LEU A 262 11.23 -21.34 -6.82
CA LEU A 262 10.05 -20.89 -6.06
C LEU A 262 10.25 -19.53 -5.37
N PHE A 263 11.48 -19.00 -5.32
CA PHE A 263 11.76 -17.76 -4.57
C PHE A 263 10.98 -16.54 -5.13
N MET A 264 10.97 -16.34 -6.45
CA MET A 264 10.27 -15.21 -7.07
C MET A 264 8.74 -15.31 -6.92
N PRO A 265 8.08 -16.46 -7.16
CA PRO A 265 6.68 -16.63 -6.83
C PRO A 265 6.37 -16.41 -5.34
N ALA A 266 7.17 -16.96 -4.45
CA ALA A 266 6.99 -16.76 -3.01
C ALA A 266 7.16 -15.30 -2.58
N LEU A 267 8.11 -14.60 -3.18
CA LEU A 267 8.31 -13.16 -2.98
C LEU A 267 7.11 -12.35 -3.50
N ALA A 268 6.55 -12.70 -4.66
CA ALA A 268 5.36 -12.05 -5.20
C ALA A 268 4.15 -12.23 -4.28
N ILE A 269 3.93 -13.46 -3.78
CA ILE A 269 2.88 -13.75 -2.79
C ILE A 269 3.11 -12.97 -1.50
N ALA A 270 4.35 -12.95 -1.00
CA ALA A 270 4.72 -12.24 0.23
C ALA A 270 4.46 -10.74 0.10
N LEU A 271 4.87 -10.12 -1.00
CA LEU A 271 4.67 -8.68 -1.24
C LEU A 271 3.20 -8.34 -1.40
N LEU A 272 2.47 -9.07 -2.24
CA LEU A 272 1.04 -8.83 -2.44
C LEU A 272 0.27 -9.04 -1.12
N GLY A 273 0.48 -10.16 -0.45
CA GLY A 273 -0.18 -10.47 0.81
C GLY A 273 0.14 -9.46 1.91
N THR A 274 1.37 -8.92 1.91
CA THR A 274 1.78 -7.84 2.80
C THR A 274 0.97 -6.57 2.52
N VAL A 275 0.87 -6.15 1.25
CA VAL A 275 0.13 -4.94 0.87
C VAL A 275 -1.35 -5.05 1.24
N GLU A 276 -2.00 -6.16 0.86
CA GLU A 276 -3.40 -6.39 1.19
C GLU A 276 -3.63 -6.38 2.71
N SER A 277 -2.81 -7.14 3.47
CA SER A 277 -2.96 -7.22 4.93
C SER A 277 -2.74 -5.89 5.61
N LEU A 278 -1.70 -5.12 5.23
CA LEU A 278 -1.45 -3.83 5.84
C LEU A 278 -2.51 -2.78 5.49
N ALA A 279 -3.00 -2.77 4.25
CA ALA A 279 -4.09 -1.87 3.84
C ALA A 279 -5.37 -2.15 4.64
N ILE A 280 -5.76 -3.42 4.75
CA ILE A 280 -6.92 -3.86 5.52
C ILE A 280 -6.73 -3.54 7.01
N GLY A 281 -5.57 -3.87 7.58
CA GLY A 281 -5.24 -3.64 8.98
C GLY A 281 -5.31 -2.17 9.36
N LYS A 282 -4.73 -1.28 8.55
CA LYS A 282 -4.80 0.18 8.73
C LYS A 282 -6.24 0.70 8.66
N GLN A 283 -7.02 0.23 7.67
CA GLN A 283 -8.41 0.65 7.53
C GLN A 283 -9.27 0.22 8.72
N LEU A 284 -9.13 -1.03 9.19
CA LEU A 284 -9.86 -1.52 10.34
C LEU A 284 -9.45 -0.80 11.62
N ALA A 285 -8.17 -0.52 11.80
CA ALA A 285 -7.64 0.24 12.92
C ALA A 285 -8.18 1.68 12.92
N SER A 286 -8.24 2.33 11.76
CA SER A 286 -8.82 3.67 11.61
C SER A 286 -10.30 3.70 11.99
N ILE A 287 -11.10 2.72 11.54
CA ILE A 287 -12.54 2.63 11.86
C ILE A 287 -12.78 2.42 13.37
N LYS A 288 -11.87 1.70 14.05
CA LYS A 288 -12.02 1.34 15.45
C LYS A 288 -11.24 2.22 16.43
N GLY A 289 -10.36 3.09 15.92
CA GLY A 289 -9.47 3.91 16.75
C GLY A 289 -8.37 3.09 17.44
N ASP A 290 -7.96 1.97 16.84
CA ASP A 290 -6.93 1.08 17.37
C ASP A 290 -5.54 1.48 16.85
N ALA A 291 -4.49 1.23 17.66
CA ALA A 291 -3.12 1.32 17.17
C ALA A 291 -2.80 0.12 16.25
N PHE A 292 -2.09 0.37 15.16
CA PHE A 292 -1.69 -0.64 14.19
C PHE A 292 -0.18 -0.59 13.93
N ASP A 293 0.48 -1.72 14.15
CA ASP A 293 1.91 -1.91 13.84
C ASP A 293 2.03 -2.84 12.63
N GLY A 294 2.43 -2.26 11.48
CA GLY A 294 2.56 -3.01 10.23
C GLY A 294 3.62 -4.11 10.31
N SER A 295 4.72 -3.87 11.01
CA SER A 295 5.80 -4.87 11.14
C SER A 295 5.37 -6.07 11.98
N GLN A 296 4.61 -5.83 13.05
CA GLN A 296 4.03 -6.91 13.85
C GLN A 296 2.96 -7.70 13.06
N GLU A 297 2.18 -7.01 12.22
CA GLU A 297 1.21 -7.68 11.34
C GLU A 297 1.89 -8.64 10.37
N LEU A 298 3.03 -8.24 9.78
CA LEU A 298 3.83 -9.09 8.89
C LEU A 298 4.34 -10.35 9.60
N ILE A 299 4.77 -10.24 10.85
CA ILE A 299 5.16 -11.40 11.65
C ILE A 299 3.99 -12.37 11.80
N GLY A 300 2.80 -11.86 12.11
CA GLY A 300 1.60 -12.68 12.24
C GLY A 300 1.22 -13.38 10.93
N GLN A 301 1.17 -12.65 9.82
CA GLN A 301 0.89 -13.21 8.50
C GLN A 301 1.93 -14.25 8.08
N GLY A 302 3.22 -13.96 8.32
CA GLY A 302 4.30 -14.88 8.02
C GLY A 302 4.22 -16.19 8.82
N LEU A 303 3.93 -16.12 10.14
CA LEU A 303 3.71 -17.31 10.96
C LEU A 303 2.49 -18.13 10.48
N GLY A 304 1.42 -17.43 10.04
CA GLY A 304 0.28 -18.08 9.41
C GLY A 304 0.67 -18.84 8.13
N ASN A 305 1.49 -18.24 7.27
CA ASN A 305 1.93 -18.89 6.03
C ASN A 305 2.93 -20.02 6.28
N ILE A 306 3.81 -19.92 7.29
CA ILE A 306 4.64 -21.04 7.75
C ILE A 306 3.76 -22.21 8.21
N ALA A 307 2.73 -21.91 9.02
CA ALA A 307 1.79 -22.95 9.44
C ALA A 307 1.04 -23.57 8.25
N ALA A 308 0.65 -22.77 7.25
CA ALA A 308 0.03 -23.28 6.03
C ALA A 308 0.94 -24.30 5.33
N GLY A 309 2.20 -23.97 5.13
CA GLY A 309 3.18 -24.89 4.54
C GLY A 309 3.39 -26.18 5.35
N LEU A 310 3.30 -26.10 6.69
CA LEU A 310 3.47 -27.26 7.56
C LEU A 310 2.20 -28.11 7.75
N THR A 311 1.01 -27.55 7.53
CA THR A 311 -0.27 -28.22 7.73
C THR A 311 -1.05 -28.39 6.41
N SER A 312 -0.33 -28.64 5.34
CA SER A 312 -0.92 -28.93 4.01
C SER A 312 -1.91 -27.87 3.53
N GLY A 313 -1.74 -26.62 3.93
CA GLY A 313 -2.54 -25.50 3.47
C GLY A 313 -1.86 -24.72 2.34
N ILE A 314 -2.66 -24.04 1.54
CA ILE A 314 -2.14 -23.06 0.56
C ILE A 314 -1.81 -21.72 1.24
N PRO A 315 -0.83 -20.94 0.73
CA PRO A 315 -0.53 -19.63 1.28
C PRO A 315 -1.73 -18.68 1.22
N GLY A 316 -1.77 -17.75 2.16
CA GLY A 316 -2.86 -16.79 2.30
C GLY A 316 -2.40 -15.41 2.79
N CYS A 317 -3.35 -14.49 2.88
CA CYS A 317 -3.15 -13.15 3.46
C CYS A 317 -4.42 -12.64 4.15
N GLY A 318 -4.42 -11.40 4.60
CA GLY A 318 -5.60 -10.75 5.13
C GLY A 318 -6.73 -10.70 4.10
N SER A 319 -7.97 -10.96 4.55
CA SER A 319 -9.15 -10.89 3.70
C SER A 319 -10.07 -9.77 4.16
N PHE A 320 -10.32 -8.79 3.28
CA PHE A 320 -11.20 -7.66 3.58
C PHE A 320 -12.61 -8.12 3.95
N THR A 321 -13.19 -9.02 3.15
CA THR A 321 -14.57 -9.49 3.36
C THR A 321 -14.75 -10.26 4.65
N ARG A 322 -13.81 -11.13 5.01
CA ARG A 322 -13.83 -11.90 6.26
C ARG A 322 -13.60 -10.98 7.46
N SER A 323 -12.62 -10.09 7.37
CA SER A 323 -12.29 -9.14 8.44
C SER A 323 -13.43 -8.15 8.71
N ALA A 324 -14.05 -7.60 7.65
CA ALA A 324 -15.23 -6.77 7.77
C ALA A 324 -16.41 -7.52 8.40
N LEU A 325 -16.54 -8.82 8.10
CA LEU A 325 -17.58 -9.66 8.70
C LEU A 325 -17.33 -9.88 10.20
N VAL A 326 -16.08 -10.10 10.64
CA VAL A 326 -15.73 -10.15 12.08
C VAL A 326 -16.21 -8.89 12.78
N VAL A 327 -15.91 -7.71 12.23
CA VAL A 327 -16.30 -6.41 12.80
C VAL A 327 -17.81 -6.24 12.81
N THR A 328 -18.50 -6.50 11.70
CA THR A 328 -19.96 -6.28 11.57
C THR A 328 -20.79 -7.29 12.33
N SER A 329 -20.23 -8.47 12.64
CA SER A 329 -20.86 -9.49 13.49
C SER A 329 -20.64 -9.24 14.98
N GLY A 330 -19.98 -8.13 15.34
CA GLY A 330 -19.82 -7.71 16.74
C GLY A 330 -18.61 -8.29 17.45
N GLY A 331 -17.64 -8.85 16.71
CA GLY A 331 -16.35 -9.27 17.27
C GLY A 331 -15.66 -8.11 17.97
N ARG A 332 -15.05 -8.36 19.12
CA ARG A 332 -14.40 -7.36 19.96
C ARG A 332 -12.89 -7.50 20.00
N THR A 333 -12.41 -8.73 19.90
CA THR A 333 -10.98 -9.02 20.01
C THR A 333 -10.50 -9.95 18.89
N ARG A 334 -9.20 -10.18 18.83
CA ARG A 334 -8.57 -11.15 17.91
C ARG A 334 -9.07 -12.60 18.12
N MET A 335 -9.63 -12.88 19.31
CA MET A 335 -10.15 -14.22 19.61
C MET A 335 -11.34 -14.60 18.73
N GLY A 336 -12.07 -13.63 18.16
CA GLY A 336 -13.10 -13.90 17.17
C GLY A 336 -12.55 -14.60 15.93
N THR A 337 -11.39 -14.18 15.43
CA THR A 337 -10.70 -14.81 14.31
C THR A 337 -10.05 -16.14 14.73
N VAL A 338 -9.45 -16.19 15.93
CA VAL A 338 -8.89 -17.44 16.49
C VAL A 338 -9.96 -18.52 16.57
N PHE A 339 -11.12 -18.21 17.15
CA PHE A 339 -12.24 -19.15 17.21
C PHE A 339 -12.78 -19.53 15.84
N SER A 340 -12.75 -18.62 14.86
CA SER A 340 -13.13 -18.97 13.49
C SER A 340 -12.21 -20.06 12.89
N GLY A 341 -10.91 -19.97 13.11
CA GLY A 341 -9.95 -20.99 12.68
C GLY A 341 -10.16 -22.33 13.40
N ILE A 342 -10.43 -22.30 14.71
CA ILE A 342 -10.70 -23.51 15.49
C ILE A 342 -12.04 -24.16 15.07
N LEU A 343 -13.09 -23.36 14.85
CA LEU A 343 -14.40 -23.85 14.43
C LEU A 343 -14.42 -24.41 13.01
N ALA A 344 -13.44 -24.07 12.17
CA ALA A 344 -13.34 -24.62 10.82
C ALA A 344 -13.20 -26.15 10.83
N LEU A 345 -12.51 -26.72 11.81
CA LEU A 345 -12.33 -28.18 11.92
C LEU A 345 -13.65 -28.90 12.23
N PRO A 346 -14.41 -28.63 13.30
CA PRO A 346 -15.69 -29.29 13.55
C PRO A 346 -16.72 -29.04 12.44
N LEU A 347 -16.67 -27.85 11.81
CA LEU A 347 -17.55 -27.57 10.67
C LEU A 347 -17.20 -28.47 9.48
N LEU A 348 -15.92 -28.71 9.21
CA LEU A 348 -15.49 -29.64 8.17
C LEU A 348 -15.96 -31.07 8.47
N PHE A 349 -15.82 -31.54 9.72
CA PHE A 349 -16.36 -32.85 10.12
C PHE A 349 -17.85 -32.99 9.83
N ALA A 350 -18.64 -31.95 10.15
CA ALA A 350 -20.07 -31.94 9.91
C ALA A 350 -20.44 -31.93 8.42
N LEU A 351 -19.64 -31.24 7.61
CA LEU A 351 -19.93 -31.03 6.18
C LEU A 351 -19.22 -32.03 5.25
N ALA A 352 -18.20 -32.77 5.73
CA ALA A 352 -17.40 -33.68 4.90
C ALA A 352 -18.25 -34.67 4.05
N PRO A 353 -19.30 -35.29 4.59
CA PRO A 353 -20.13 -36.19 3.79
C PRO A 353 -20.88 -35.49 2.65
N LEU A 354 -21.20 -34.22 2.83
CA LEU A 354 -21.93 -33.41 1.85
C LEU A 354 -21.01 -32.82 0.78
N ILE A 355 -19.75 -32.55 1.13
CA ILE A 355 -18.78 -31.92 0.22
C ILE A 355 -18.47 -32.87 -0.96
N GLY A 356 -18.42 -34.16 -0.77
CA GLY A 356 -18.18 -35.12 -1.85
C GLY A 356 -19.20 -35.04 -2.99
N TRP A 357 -20.44 -34.69 -2.68
CA TRP A 357 -21.51 -34.50 -3.65
C TRP A 357 -21.60 -33.11 -4.25
N LEU A 358 -20.72 -32.20 -3.84
CA LEU A 358 -20.73 -30.82 -4.28
C LEU A 358 -20.31 -30.71 -5.75
N PRO A 359 -21.18 -30.17 -6.64
CA PRO A 359 -20.81 -29.98 -8.04
C PRO A 359 -19.77 -28.87 -8.21
N LEU A 360 -18.68 -29.11 -8.92
CA LEU A 360 -17.66 -28.10 -9.24
C LEU A 360 -18.23 -26.89 -9.99
N PRO A 361 -19.22 -27.02 -10.92
CA PRO A 361 -19.87 -25.86 -11.53
C PRO A 361 -20.57 -24.93 -10.53
N ALA A 362 -21.04 -25.43 -9.38
CA ALA A 362 -21.63 -24.58 -8.33
C ALA A 362 -20.57 -23.65 -7.71
N LEU A 363 -19.37 -24.16 -7.46
CA LEU A 363 -18.25 -23.35 -6.99
C LEU A 363 -17.84 -22.31 -8.05
N SER A 364 -17.79 -22.70 -9.33
CA SER A 364 -17.52 -21.77 -10.43
C SER A 364 -18.55 -20.63 -10.50
N GLY A 365 -19.83 -20.92 -10.27
CA GLY A 365 -20.88 -19.90 -10.19
C GLY A 365 -20.62 -18.88 -9.07
N ILE A 366 -20.20 -19.34 -7.88
CA ILE A 366 -19.82 -18.43 -6.78
C ILE A 366 -18.60 -17.60 -7.16
N LEU A 367 -17.59 -18.21 -7.78
CA LEU A 367 -16.36 -17.52 -8.17
C LEU A 367 -16.63 -16.46 -9.24
N LEU A 368 -17.49 -16.71 -10.23
CA LEU A 368 -17.95 -15.71 -11.17
C LEU A 368 -18.59 -14.52 -10.45
N LEU A 369 -19.47 -14.78 -9.48
CA LEU A 369 -20.10 -13.71 -8.70
C LEU A 369 -19.09 -12.92 -7.87
N ILE A 370 -18.09 -13.57 -7.29
CA ILE A 370 -17.01 -12.93 -6.53
C ILE A 370 -16.18 -12.06 -7.48
N SER A 371 -15.79 -12.57 -8.65
CA SER A 371 -14.99 -11.83 -9.64
C SER A 371 -15.66 -10.53 -10.05
N PHE A 372 -16.94 -10.54 -10.37
CA PHE A 372 -17.67 -9.30 -10.68
C PHE A 372 -17.72 -8.30 -9.52
N ARG A 373 -17.73 -8.78 -8.27
CA ARG A 373 -17.72 -7.91 -7.09
C ARG A 373 -16.34 -7.37 -6.71
N MET A 374 -15.28 -7.96 -7.24
CA MET A 374 -13.91 -7.47 -7.03
C MET A 374 -13.61 -6.22 -7.84
N ILE A 375 -14.35 -5.97 -8.93
CA ILE A 375 -14.15 -4.79 -9.76
C ILE A 375 -14.76 -3.59 -9.04
N ASP A 376 -13.92 -2.79 -8.40
CA ASP A 376 -14.32 -1.54 -7.76
C ASP A 376 -14.28 -0.39 -8.79
N ILE A 377 -15.45 -0.11 -9.36
CA ILE A 377 -15.61 0.92 -10.39
C ILE A 377 -15.34 2.32 -9.81
N GLU A 378 -15.65 2.56 -8.53
CA GLU A 378 -15.41 3.85 -7.89
C GLU A 378 -13.92 4.11 -7.71
N ALA A 379 -13.17 3.10 -7.22
CA ALA A 379 -11.73 3.16 -7.11
C ALA A 379 -11.04 3.33 -8.48
N ILE A 380 -11.49 2.60 -9.50
CA ILE A 380 -11.00 2.76 -10.89
C ILE A 380 -11.24 4.20 -11.37
N ARG A 381 -12.46 4.72 -11.20
CA ARG A 381 -12.80 6.08 -11.59
C ARG A 381 -11.94 7.11 -10.87
N LEU A 382 -11.70 6.93 -9.57
CA LEU A 382 -10.83 7.79 -8.78
C LEU A 382 -9.42 7.83 -9.38
N CYS A 383 -8.81 6.68 -9.67
CA CYS A 383 -7.47 6.60 -10.26
C CYS A 383 -7.40 7.24 -11.66
N VAL A 384 -8.47 7.12 -12.48
CA VAL A 384 -8.52 7.71 -13.82
C VAL A 384 -8.61 9.23 -13.77
N VAL A 385 -9.31 9.80 -12.78
CA VAL A 385 -9.54 11.25 -12.67
C VAL A 385 -8.44 11.95 -11.90
N ALA A 386 -7.80 11.27 -10.93
CA ALA A 386 -6.86 11.88 -10.00
C ALA A 386 -5.64 12.50 -10.69
N THR A 387 -4.78 11.72 -11.33
CA THR A 387 -3.61 12.21 -12.06
C THR A 387 -3.34 11.42 -13.34
N SER A 388 -2.58 12.03 -14.28
CA SER A 388 -2.14 11.33 -15.50
C SER A 388 -1.20 10.15 -15.18
N ILE A 389 -0.43 10.25 -14.10
CA ILE A 389 0.47 9.19 -13.61
C ILE A 389 -0.34 8.01 -13.10
N ASP A 390 -1.34 8.26 -12.24
CA ASP A 390 -2.20 7.21 -11.71
C ASP A 390 -2.95 6.47 -12.82
N ARG A 391 -3.41 7.21 -13.83
CA ARG A 391 -4.06 6.65 -15.02
C ARG A 391 -3.12 5.75 -15.82
N ALA A 392 -1.88 6.19 -16.04
CA ALA A 392 -0.87 5.40 -16.76
C ALA A 392 -0.51 4.13 -15.98
N VAL A 393 -0.27 4.24 -14.67
CA VAL A 393 0.00 3.09 -13.79
C VAL A 393 -1.17 2.11 -13.81
N LEU A 394 -2.40 2.60 -13.65
CA LEU A 394 -3.61 1.77 -13.70
C LEU A 394 -3.71 1.02 -15.02
N LEU A 395 -3.61 1.73 -16.15
CA LEU A 395 -3.79 1.13 -17.48
C LEU A 395 -2.69 0.09 -17.78
N ILE A 396 -1.42 0.43 -17.54
CA ILE A 396 -0.30 -0.46 -17.83
C ILE A 396 -0.34 -1.68 -16.92
N THR A 397 -0.59 -1.52 -15.62
CA THR A 397 -0.71 -2.64 -14.68
C THR A 397 -1.88 -3.55 -15.04
N PHE A 398 -3.04 -2.98 -15.38
CA PHE A 398 -4.22 -3.73 -15.81
C PHE A 398 -3.95 -4.54 -17.08
N LEU A 399 -3.39 -3.92 -18.12
CA LEU A 399 -3.03 -4.61 -19.35
C LEU A 399 -1.96 -5.68 -19.11
N SER A 400 -0.96 -5.38 -18.28
CA SER A 400 0.06 -6.37 -17.89
C SER A 400 -0.57 -7.59 -17.21
N THR A 401 -1.60 -7.39 -16.37
CA THR A 401 -2.31 -8.49 -15.70
C THR A 401 -3.06 -9.41 -16.67
N LEU A 402 -3.53 -8.88 -17.80
CA LEU A 402 -4.23 -9.67 -18.83
C LEU A 402 -3.28 -10.34 -19.84
N LEU A 403 -2.12 -9.72 -20.09
CA LEU A 403 -1.17 -10.15 -21.14
C LEU A 403 -0.05 -11.05 -20.62
N PHE A 404 0.38 -10.84 -19.37
CA PHE A 404 1.48 -11.57 -18.74
C PHE A 404 0.97 -12.41 -17.55
N ASP A 405 1.90 -13.14 -16.92
CA ASP A 405 1.63 -13.82 -15.66
C ASP A 405 1.38 -12.79 -14.54
N LEU A 406 0.54 -13.13 -13.56
CA LEU A 406 0.18 -12.23 -12.47
C LEU A 406 1.38 -11.73 -11.66
N GLU A 407 2.40 -12.59 -11.50
CA GLU A 407 3.65 -12.22 -10.83
C GLU A 407 4.36 -11.07 -11.54
N LYS A 408 4.55 -11.21 -12.86
CA LYS A 408 5.19 -10.19 -13.69
C LYS A 408 4.40 -8.90 -13.71
N ALA A 409 3.07 -8.99 -13.74
CA ALA A 409 2.19 -7.82 -13.72
C ALA A 409 2.33 -6.97 -12.45
N ILE A 410 2.43 -7.61 -11.26
CA ILE A 410 2.66 -6.90 -9.99
C ILE A 410 4.01 -6.20 -10.03
N PHE A 411 5.09 -6.89 -10.42
CA PHE A 411 6.42 -6.28 -10.48
C PHE A 411 6.47 -5.11 -11.46
N ILE A 412 5.86 -5.25 -12.65
CA ILE A 412 5.75 -4.16 -13.64
C ILE A 412 5.00 -2.97 -13.01
N GLY A 413 3.86 -3.21 -12.36
CA GLY A 413 3.06 -2.15 -11.75
C GLY A 413 3.80 -1.42 -10.63
N VAL A 414 4.43 -2.15 -9.72
CA VAL A 414 5.21 -1.59 -8.60
C VAL A 414 6.42 -0.82 -9.12
N LEU A 415 7.20 -1.41 -10.02
CA LEU A 415 8.38 -0.76 -10.60
C LEU A 415 8.01 0.51 -11.37
N LEU A 416 6.95 0.46 -12.18
CA LEU A 416 6.44 1.61 -12.91
C LEU A 416 5.98 2.72 -11.96
N SER A 417 5.21 2.37 -10.93
CA SER A 417 4.71 3.33 -9.94
C SER A 417 5.87 4.01 -9.20
N LEU A 418 6.87 3.24 -8.78
CA LEU A 418 8.06 3.76 -8.11
C LEU A 418 8.88 4.66 -9.04
N THR A 419 9.09 4.23 -10.29
CA THR A 419 9.82 5.01 -11.30
C THR A 419 9.14 6.35 -11.58
N LEU A 420 7.82 6.33 -11.78
CA LEU A 420 7.05 7.56 -12.03
C LEU A 420 6.99 8.47 -10.80
N PHE A 421 6.95 7.90 -9.59
CA PHE A 421 7.05 8.67 -8.36
C PHE A 421 8.41 9.35 -8.23
N ILE A 422 9.51 8.61 -8.46
CA ILE A 422 10.86 9.17 -8.47
C ILE A 422 10.97 10.26 -9.54
N TYR A 423 10.50 9.99 -10.76
CA TYR A 423 10.51 10.95 -11.86
C TYR A 423 9.79 12.25 -11.49
N LYS A 424 8.57 12.16 -10.92
CA LYS A 424 7.80 13.33 -10.48
C LYS A 424 8.52 14.11 -9.37
N THR A 425 9.16 13.40 -8.43
CA THR A 425 9.86 14.02 -7.30
C THR A 425 11.20 14.63 -7.74
N ALA A 426 11.80 14.10 -8.82
CA ALA A 426 13.07 14.56 -9.38
C ALA A 426 12.96 15.91 -10.12
N HIS A 427 11.75 16.40 -10.39
CA HIS A 427 11.55 17.68 -11.08
C HIS A 427 11.09 18.76 -10.09
N PRO A 428 12.03 19.50 -9.47
CA PRO A 428 11.67 20.63 -8.63
C PRO A 428 11.02 21.71 -9.51
N ARG A 429 10.10 22.45 -8.94
CA ARG A 429 9.53 23.61 -9.62
C ARG A 429 10.41 24.83 -9.31
N VAL A 430 10.95 25.42 -10.34
CA VAL A 430 11.65 26.69 -10.23
C VAL A 430 10.78 27.76 -10.91
N ASN A 431 10.30 28.70 -10.12
CA ASN A 431 9.45 29.77 -10.59
C ASN A 431 10.20 31.11 -10.43
N ARG A 432 10.26 31.90 -11.50
CA ARG A 432 10.68 33.29 -11.39
C ARG A 432 9.51 34.11 -10.82
N LEU A 433 9.75 34.79 -9.73
CA LEU A 433 8.75 35.68 -9.13
C LEU A 433 8.74 37.01 -9.88
N HIS A 434 7.55 37.47 -10.28
CA HIS A 434 7.33 38.70 -10.99
C HIS A 434 6.80 39.80 -10.05
N LYS A 435 6.97 41.07 -10.43
CA LYS A 435 6.40 42.23 -9.70
C LYS A 435 4.89 42.01 -9.50
N GLY A 436 4.44 42.07 -8.23
CA GLY A 436 3.05 41.84 -7.84
C GLY A 436 2.78 40.48 -7.20
N ASP A 437 3.74 39.56 -7.19
CA ASP A 437 3.60 38.30 -6.49
C ASP A 437 3.40 38.55 -4.97
N PRO A 438 2.42 37.88 -4.33
CA PRO A 438 2.14 38.04 -2.90
C PRO A 438 3.35 37.83 -1.99
N MET A 439 4.27 36.93 -2.37
CA MET A 439 5.47 36.64 -1.58
C MET A 439 6.50 37.77 -1.58
N LEU A 440 6.48 38.64 -2.59
CA LEU A 440 7.37 39.82 -2.66
C LEU A 440 6.86 40.97 -1.79
N ARG A 441 5.63 40.90 -1.26
CA ARG A 441 5.05 41.95 -0.38
C ARG A 441 5.71 42.02 1.00
N GLU A 442 6.42 40.99 1.41
CA GLU A 442 7.19 40.97 2.66
C GLU A 442 8.49 41.81 2.57
N GLY A 443 8.88 42.22 1.37
CA GLY A 443 10.05 43.02 1.09
C GLY A 443 9.79 44.52 1.08
N PRO A 444 10.74 45.32 0.53
CA PRO A 444 10.54 46.75 0.31
C PRO A 444 9.38 47.04 -0.63
N ALA A 445 8.69 48.16 -0.42
CA ALA A 445 7.50 48.53 -1.19
C ALA A 445 7.72 48.56 -2.71
N GLU A 446 8.94 48.85 -3.15
CA GLU A 446 9.39 48.76 -4.53
C GLU A 446 10.70 47.96 -4.60
N LEU A 447 10.69 46.83 -5.32
CA LEU A 447 11.91 46.10 -5.66
C LEU A 447 12.67 46.87 -6.74
N PRO A 448 13.96 47.21 -6.51
CA PRO A 448 14.79 47.88 -7.53
C PRO A 448 14.84 47.06 -8.83
N GLN A 449 14.97 47.75 -9.96
CA GLN A 449 15.17 47.09 -11.25
C GLN A 449 16.50 46.34 -11.27
N GLY A 450 16.51 45.10 -11.80
CA GLY A 450 17.69 44.26 -11.88
C GLY A 450 17.81 43.18 -10.82
N ILE A 451 16.83 43.03 -9.88
CA ILE A 451 16.75 41.89 -8.96
C ILE A 451 15.86 40.80 -9.57
N THR A 452 16.43 39.62 -9.78
CA THR A 452 15.68 38.46 -10.20
C THR A 452 15.54 37.48 -9.02
N VAL A 453 14.31 37.10 -8.69
CA VAL A 453 14.01 36.19 -7.59
C VAL A 453 13.55 34.85 -8.16
N TYR A 454 14.28 33.79 -7.89
CA TYR A 454 13.90 32.42 -8.22
C TYR A 454 13.42 31.70 -6.98
N MET A 455 12.19 31.20 -7.01
CA MET A 455 11.66 30.31 -5.98
C MET A 455 11.83 28.87 -6.41
N ILE A 456 12.48 28.07 -5.57
CA ILE A 456 12.67 26.65 -5.76
C ILE A 456 11.74 25.91 -4.81
N GLU A 457 10.88 25.03 -5.36
CA GLU A 457 9.90 24.25 -4.62
C GLU A 457 10.12 22.77 -4.82
N GLY A 458 10.09 21.98 -3.72
CA GLY A 458 10.19 20.53 -3.76
C GLY A 458 11.44 19.99 -3.08
N THR A 459 12.01 18.92 -3.66
CA THR A 459 13.21 18.26 -3.16
C THR A 459 14.37 18.52 -4.11
N LEU A 460 15.55 18.81 -3.56
CA LEU A 460 16.78 18.95 -4.34
C LEU A 460 17.68 17.74 -4.08
N PHE A 461 17.74 16.82 -5.04
CA PHE A 461 18.58 15.63 -4.99
C PHE A 461 19.19 15.34 -6.38
N PHE A 462 19.98 14.29 -6.51
CA PHE A 462 20.70 13.99 -7.76
C PHE A 462 19.84 14.04 -9.04
N GLY A 463 18.56 13.63 -8.96
CA GLY A 463 17.65 13.68 -10.11
C GLY A 463 17.16 15.09 -10.48
N ALA A 464 17.27 16.07 -9.57
CA ALA A 464 16.78 17.43 -9.76
C ALA A 464 17.80 18.39 -10.40
N ILE A 465 19.07 17.98 -10.48
CA ILE A 465 20.20 18.85 -10.88
C ILE A 465 19.99 19.40 -12.29
N HIS A 466 19.70 18.53 -13.23
CA HIS A 466 19.60 18.92 -14.64
C HIS A 466 18.45 19.88 -14.93
N GLU A 467 17.33 19.71 -14.24
CA GLU A 467 16.17 20.61 -14.37
C GLU A 467 16.46 21.98 -13.73
N LEU A 468 17.13 21.97 -12.56
CA LEU A 468 17.57 23.20 -11.91
C LEU A 468 18.54 23.97 -12.81
N GLU A 469 19.53 23.31 -13.40
CA GLU A 469 20.46 23.92 -14.33
C GLU A 469 19.75 24.50 -15.54
N ARG A 470 18.88 23.74 -16.19
CA ARG A 470 18.14 24.19 -17.38
C ARG A 470 17.33 25.45 -17.12
N LEU A 471 16.63 25.51 -15.98
CA LEU A 471 15.76 26.64 -15.63
C LEU A 471 16.55 27.88 -15.20
N LEU A 472 17.71 27.69 -14.57
CA LEU A 472 18.58 28.77 -14.15
C LEU A 472 19.44 29.33 -15.31
N TYR A 473 19.57 28.58 -16.44
CA TYR A 473 20.29 29.02 -17.65
C TYR A 473 19.39 29.54 -18.77
N ALA A 474 18.06 29.53 -18.59
CA ALA A 474 17.16 30.15 -19.55
C ALA A 474 17.54 31.63 -19.70
N GLU A 475 17.91 32.04 -20.92
CA GLU A 475 18.31 33.41 -21.23
C GLU A 475 17.18 34.38 -20.87
N ASP A 476 17.43 35.22 -19.89
CA ASP A 476 16.52 36.31 -19.50
C ASP A 476 16.75 37.53 -20.40
N ASN A 477 15.68 38.01 -21.03
CA ASN A 477 15.68 39.25 -21.82
C ASN A 477 15.85 40.53 -20.97
N GLU A 478 15.88 40.43 -19.63
CA GLU A 478 16.06 41.55 -18.72
C GLU A 478 17.46 41.55 -18.08
N PRO A 479 18.16 42.68 -18.00
CA PRO A 479 19.48 42.73 -17.40
C PRO A 479 19.41 42.46 -15.89
N THR A 480 19.69 41.22 -15.49
CA THR A 480 19.80 40.82 -14.09
C THR A 480 21.12 41.32 -13.52
N LYS A 481 21.05 42.03 -12.40
CA LYS A 481 22.23 42.55 -11.65
C LYS A 481 22.46 41.77 -10.34
N LEU A 482 21.42 41.15 -9.79
CA LEU A 482 21.45 40.38 -8.54
C LEU A 482 20.41 39.26 -8.59
N VAL A 483 20.79 38.06 -8.10
CA VAL A 483 19.92 36.90 -8.02
C VAL A 483 19.57 36.58 -6.57
N VAL A 484 18.29 36.37 -6.29
CA VAL A 484 17.81 35.84 -5.01
C VAL A 484 17.30 34.43 -5.22
N LEU A 485 17.92 33.46 -4.59
CA LEU A 485 17.47 32.05 -4.57
C LEU A 485 16.66 31.77 -3.33
N HIS A 486 15.39 31.53 -3.49
CA HIS A 486 14.45 31.31 -2.40
C HIS A 486 14.20 29.83 -2.19
N LEU A 487 14.78 29.24 -1.11
CA LEU A 487 14.71 27.82 -0.77
C LEU A 487 13.72 27.51 0.37
N SER A 488 12.87 28.45 0.79
CA SER A 488 11.97 28.20 1.93
C SER A 488 10.94 27.10 1.68
N ARG A 489 10.67 26.77 0.41
CA ARG A 489 9.81 25.66 0.01
C ARG A 489 10.57 24.40 -0.41
N VAL A 490 11.86 24.35 -0.14
CA VAL A 490 12.67 23.14 -0.28
C VAL A 490 12.58 22.36 1.02
N PHE A 491 12.03 21.15 0.94
CA PHE A 491 11.80 20.30 2.12
C PHE A 491 13.02 19.46 2.47
N TRP A 492 13.80 19.08 1.47
CA TRP A 492 14.95 18.22 1.63
C TRP A 492 15.98 18.46 0.52
N ILE A 493 17.26 18.37 0.88
CA ILE A 493 18.39 18.49 -0.03
C ILE A 493 19.43 17.41 0.32
N ASP A 494 20.03 16.77 -0.69
CA ASP A 494 21.16 15.87 -0.51
C ASP A 494 22.49 16.51 -0.90
N ALA A 495 23.58 15.75 -0.81
CA ALA A 495 24.91 16.24 -1.18
C ALA A 495 24.98 16.69 -2.64
N SER A 496 24.28 15.98 -3.54
CA SER A 496 24.25 16.28 -4.97
C SER A 496 23.49 17.59 -5.25
N GLY A 497 22.35 17.77 -4.59
CA GLY A 497 21.58 19.02 -4.68
C GLY A 497 22.36 20.24 -4.13
N ALA A 498 23.07 20.05 -3.01
CA ALA A 498 23.93 21.09 -2.44
C ALA A 498 25.10 21.43 -3.37
N HIS A 499 25.70 20.42 -4.01
CA HIS A 499 26.78 20.63 -5.02
C HIS A 499 26.28 21.38 -6.25
N ALA A 500 25.08 21.04 -6.77
CA ALA A 500 24.48 21.76 -7.89
C ALA A 500 24.21 23.24 -7.57
N LEU A 501 23.70 23.51 -6.35
CA LEU A 501 23.56 24.90 -5.88
C LEU A 501 24.90 25.61 -5.80
N SER A 502 25.95 24.97 -5.28
CA SER A 502 27.31 25.51 -5.23
C SER A 502 27.81 25.90 -6.62
N GLN A 503 27.73 24.99 -7.58
CA GLN A 503 28.13 25.24 -8.96
C GLN A 503 27.33 26.38 -9.60
N PHE A 504 26.03 26.45 -9.34
CA PHE A 504 25.23 27.56 -9.84
C PHE A 504 25.69 28.91 -9.28
N ILE A 505 25.93 28.98 -7.97
CA ILE A 505 26.40 30.19 -7.30
C ILE A 505 27.78 30.61 -7.81
N GLU A 506 28.71 29.67 -7.98
CA GLU A 506 30.04 29.89 -8.57
C GLU A 506 29.94 30.49 -9.98
N ARG A 507 29.03 29.96 -10.81
CA ARG A 507 28.81 30.47 -12.17
C ARG A 507 28.17 31.87 -12.17
N CYS A 508 27.28 32.18 -11.21
CA CYS A 508 26.76 33.52 -11.03
C CYS A 508 27.90 34.51 -10.68
N TYR A 509 28.78 34.12 -9.76
CA TYR A 509 29.95 34.95 -9.39
C TYR A 509 30.93 35.15 -10.54
N ALA A 510 31.18 34.10 -11.36
CA ALA A 510 31.99 34.20 -12.57
C ALA A 510 31.42 35.22 -13.59
N ARG A 511 30.11 35.51 -13.53
CA ARG A 511 29.42 36.52 -14.34
C ARG A 511 29.25 37.85 -13.60
N SER A 512 29.91 38.03 -12.45
CA SER A 512 29.77 39.22 -11.58
C SER A 512 28.33 39.43 -11.08
N LEU A 513 27.55 38.37 -10.93
CA LEU A 513 26.20 38.38 -10.40
C LEU A 513 26.20 37.90 -8.95
N PRO A 514 26.01 38.80 -7.97
CA PRO A 514 25.87 38.38 -6.58
C PRO A 514 24.59 37.57 -6.36
N VAL A 515 24.68 36.58 -5.47
CA VAL A 515 23.57 35.68 -5.14
C VAL A 515 23.24 35.78 -3.66
N ILE A 516 21.98 36.05 -3.34
CA ILE A 516 21.44 35.97 -1.97
C ILE A 516 20.64 34.68 -1.84
N LEU A 517 20.90 33.93 -0.79
CA LEU A 517 20.23 32.66 -0.49
C LEU A 517 19.24 32.86 0.66
N VAL A 518 17.96 32.55 0.42
CA VAL A 518 16.90 32.57 1.45
C VAL A 518 16.60 31.15 1.88
N VAL A 519 16.95 30.77 3.11
CA VAL A 519 16.82 29.41 3.65
C VAL A 519 15.98 29.41 4.92
N GLY A 520 14.68 29.14 4.81
CA GLY A 520 13.75 29.07 5.95
C GLY A 520 13.74 27.72 6.67
N SER A 521 14.16 26.61 6.00
CA SER A 521 14.15 25.27 6.59
C SER A 521 15.41 25.01 7.42
N PRO A 522 15.30 24.70 8.74
CA PRO A 522 16.45 24.35 9.57
C PRO A 522 17.19 23.08 9.09
N ALA A 523 16.46 22.12 8.53
CA ALA A 523 17.03 20.88 7.99
C ALA A 523 17.92 21.16 6.76
N VAL A 524 17.42 21.94 5.81
CA VAL A 524 18.17 22.37 4.62
C VAL A 524 19.38 23.19 5.02
N ARG A 525 19.21 24.16 5.93
CA ARG A 525 20.31 25.00 6.45
C ARG A 525 21.43 24.15 7.07
N THR A 526 21.08 23.11 7.84
CA THR A 526 22.06 22.22 8.45
C THR A 526 22.91 21.50 7.40
N ILE A 527 22.30 21.04 6.32
CA ILE A 527 23.01 20.35 5.22
C ILE A 527 23.89 21.35 4.46
N LEU A 528 23.37 22.53 4.10
CA LEU A 528 24.13 23.56 3.41
C LEU A 528 25.33 24.06 4.24
N ARG A 529 25.20 24.09 5.57
CA ARG A 529 26.34 24.38 6.47
C ARG A 529 27.37 23.26 6.46
N ARG A 530 26.94 21.99 6.55
CA ARG A 530 27.84 20.84 6.53
C ARG A 530 28.59 20.68 5.20
N THR A 531 27.99 21.11 4.10
CA THR A 531 28.63 21.12 2.77
C THR A 531 29.52 22.33 2.51
N GLY A 532 29.66 23.26 3.48
CA GLY A 532 30.48 24.46 3.36
C GLY A 532 29.86 25.58 2.52
N LEU A 533 28.67 25.37 1.93
CA LEU A 533 28.05 26.36 1.05
C LEU A 533 27.68 27.67 1.76
N LEU A 534 27.22 27.60 3.01
CA LEU A 534 26.91 28.78 3.79
C LEU A 534 28.16 29.56 4.22
N GLU A 535 29.27 28.88 4.44
CA GLU A 535 30.57 29.49 4.73
C GLU A 535 31.14 30.20 3.47
N TYR A 536 30.98 29.54 2.30
CA TYR A 536 31.38 30.12 1.02
C TYR A 536 30.64 31.44 0.69
N LEU A 537 29.35 31.51 1.00
CA LEU A 537 28.50 32.69 0.75
C LEU A 537 28.76 33.85 1.73
N SER A 538 29.47 33.67 2.82
CA SER A 538 29.56 34.57 3.99
C SER A 538 28.19 34.96 4.57
N ASN A 539 28.16 35.40 5.83
CA ASN A 539 26.89 35.67 6.55
C ASN A 539 26.06 36.83 5.97
N GLY A 540 26.64 37.66 5.12
CA GLY A 540 25.96 38.80 4.50
C GLY A 540 25.08 38.45 3.28
N PHE A 541 25.13 37.19 2.80
CA PHE A 541 24.41 36.74 1.60
C PHE A 541 23.37 35.65 1.89
N VAL A 542 23.12 35.36 3.18
CA VAL A 542 22.16 34.34 3.62
C VAL A 542 21.11 34.94 4.51
N ALA A 543 19.83 34.77 4.14
CA ALA A 543 18.67 35.25 4.88
C ALA A 543 17.80 34.07 5.37
N GLU A 544 17.05 34.29 6.45
CA GLU A 544 16.09 33.26 6.96
C GLU A 544 14.69 33.48 6.40
N THR A 545 14.32 34.72 6.13
CA THR A 545 12.99 35.09 5.64
C THR A 545 13.06 35.80 4.29
N THR A 546 11.96 35.75 3.54
CA THR A 546 11.81 36.43 2.25
C THR A 546 12.06 37.91 2.40
N GLY A 547 11.44 38.54 3.42
CA GLY A 547 11.56 39.97 3.67
C GLY A 547 12.98 40.40 4.01
N GLU A 548 13.74 39.60 4.72
CA GLU A 548 15.16 39.83 5.03
C GLU A 548 16.01 39.75 3.75
N GLY A 549 15.83 38.65 2.96
CA GLY A 549 16.56 38.46 1.71
C GLY A 549 16.32 39.57 0.69
N LEU A 550 15.09 40.04 0.57
CA LEU A 550 14.76 41.15 -0.33
C LEU A 550 15.30 42.51 0.16
N ARG A 551 15.34 42.74 1.47
CA ARG A 551 15.99 43.95 2.06
C ARG A 551 17.49 43.92 1.84
N LEU A 552 18.14 42.79 2.04
CA LEU A 552 19.55 42.62 1.72
C LEU A 552 19.82 42.85 0.23
N ALA A 553 19.00 42.31 -0.66
CA ALA A 553 19.11 42.48 -2.11
C ALA A 553 19.00 43.96 -2.51
N ALA A 554 18.02 44.67 -1.96
CA ALA A 554 17.83 46.10 -2.23
C ALA A 554 18.97 46.95 -1.67
N ALA A 555 19.45 46.68 -0.45
CA ALA A 555 20.58 47.37 0.16
C ALA A 555 21.88 47.19 -0.64
N MET A 556 22.14 45.96 -1.11
CA MET A 556 23.30 45.65 -1.95
C MET A 556 23.24 46.40 -3.29
N LEU A 557 22.09 46.35 -3.98
CA LEU A 557 21.95 47.01 -5.27
C LEU A 557 22.12 48.53 -5.17
N ASN A 558 21.63 49.13 -4.09
CA ASN A 558 21.81 50.58 -3.81
C ASN A 558 23.27 50.93 -3.53
N ARG A 559 24.11 50.04 -3.01
CA ARG A 559 25.56 50.25 -2.85
C ARG A 559 26.34 50.08 -4.17
N PHE A 560 25.80 49.33 -5.15
CA PHE A 560 26.35 49.17 -6.49
C PHE A 560 25.83 50.20 -7.50
N VAL A 561 25.35 51.36 -7.05
CA VAL A 561 24.99 52.44 -7.95
C VAL A 561 26.29 53.00 -8.56
N CYS A 562 26.51 52.62 -9.80
CA CYS A 562 27.58 53.12 -10.62
C CYS A 562 27.42 54.64 -10.80
N ARG A 563 28.32 55.41 -10.27
CA ARG A 563 28.53 56.81 -10.65
C ARG A 563 29.44 56.80 -11.89
N ASP A 564 28.90 57.20 -13.02
CA ASP A 564 29.62 57.40 -14.28
C ASP A 564 30.37 56.17 -14.84
N GLY A 565 29.76 54.97 -14.79
CA GLY A 565 30.31 53.79 -15.49
C GLY A 565 31.48 53.07 -14.79
N GLN A 566 31.89 53.52 -13.62
CA GLN A 566 32.85 52.82 -12.77
C GLN A 566 32.21 52.41 -11.45
N CYS A 567 32.21 51.12 -11.15
CA CYS A 567 31.75 50.59 -9.87
C CYS A 567 32.82 50.81 -8.81
N ALA A 568 32.65 51.81 -7.93
CA ALA A 568 33.44 51.99 -6.72
C ALA A 568 32.64 51.49 -5.52
N VAL A 569 33.20 50.56 -4.73
CA VAL A 569 32.70 50.17 -3.42
C VAL A 569 32.87 51.35 -2.48
N ALA A 570 31.78 51.94 -2.00
CA ALA A 570 31.85 52.95 -0.94
C ALA A 570 32.34 52.26 0.34
N ASP A 571 33.51 52.66 0.79
CA ASP A 571 34.12 52.28 2.06
C ASP A 571 33.29 52.88 3.20
N ASP A 572 32.49 52.07 3.84
CA ASP A 572 31.72 52.46 5.01
C ASP A 572 32.14 51.62 6.21
N SER A 573 32.70 52.29 7.20
CA SER A 573 33.29 51.76 8.43
C SER A 573 32.31 51.03 9.39
N THR A 574 31.25 50.48 8.87
CA THR A 574 30.28 49.64 9.59
C THR A 574 30.43 48.16 9.20
N GLY A 575 31.51 47.54 9.63
CA GLY A 575 31.65 46.12 9.97
C GLY A 575 31.14 45.00 9.00
N LEU A 576 30.87 45.30 7.74
CA LEU A 576 30.58 44.28 6.73
C LEU A 576 31.81 44.12 5.83
N ALA A 577 32.58 43.05 6.06
CA ALA A 577 33.79 42.74 5.32
C ALA A 577 33.54 42.69 3.82
N ALA A 578 34.39 43.37 3.06
CA ALA A 578 34.50 43.25 1.62
C ALA A 578 34.68 41.77 1.24
N GLY A 579 33.97 41.34 0.20
CA GLY A 579 34.17 40.00 -0.36
C GLY A 579 35.62 39.83 -0.88
N PRO A 580 36.15 38.62 -0.93
CA PRO A 580 37.54 38.39 -1.27
C PRO A 580 37.82 38.81 -2.71
N GLU A 581 38.86 39.63 -2.86
CA GLU A 581 39.39 40.12 -4.15
C GLU A 581 40.04 39.03 -5.02
N THR A 582 40.15 37.80 -4.48
CA THR A 582 40.68 36.66 -5.22
C THR A 582 39.78 35.44 -5.01
N GLY A 583 39.29 34.87 -6.10
CA GLY A 583 38.57 33.62 -6.07
C GLY A 583 39.38 32.51 -5.36
N PRO A 584 38.76 31.66 -4.57
CA PRO A 584 39.45 30.58 -3.90
C PRO A 584 40.06 29.64 -4.93
N THR A 585 41.35 29.37 -4.79
CA THR A 585 42.01 28.23 -5.44
C THR A 585 41.25 26.98 -5.05
N PRO A 586 40.98 26.06 -6.00
CA PRO A 586 40.29 24.82 -5.67
C PRO A 586 41.09 24.05 -4.62
N PRO A 587 40.44 23.44 -3.62
CA PRO A 587 41.11 22.62 -2.64
C PRO A 587 41.69 21.38 -3.35
N ASP A 588 43.01 21.26 -3.28
CA ASP A 588 43.74 20.05 -3.63
C ASP A 588 43.19 18.85 -2.86
N ALA A 589 43.31 17.70 -3.54
CA ALA A 589 42.86 16.39 -3.11
C ALA A 589 43.00 16.07 -1.61
N ALA A 590 41.98 15.41 -1.11
CA ALA A 590 41.92 14.86 0.24
C ALA A 590 43.16 14.02 0.62
N PRO A 591 43.70 14.16 1.83
CA PRO A 591 44.60 13.18 2.39
C PRO A 591 43.82 11.97 2.91
N GLN A 592 44.29 10.81 2.48
CA GLN A 592 43.89 9.51 2.99
C GLN A 592 44.38 9.32 4.44
N THR A 593 43.51 8.67 5.23
CA THR A 593 43.79 7.83 6.41
C THR A 593 44.55 8.41 7.60
N ALA A 594 43.92 8.31 8.76
CA ALA A 594 44.45 7.60 9.94
C ALA A 594 43.42 7.50 11.05
N ASP A 595 43.21 6.25 11.42
CA ASP A 595 42.91 5.64 12.73
C ASP A 595 42.65 6.51 13.96
N ALA A 596 41.70 5.97 14.70
CA ALA A 596 41.75 5.57 16.11
C ALA A 596 40.80 6.24 17.09
N ARG A 597 39.93 5.36 17.56
CA ARG A 597 39.64 5.05 18.99
C ARG A 597 39.14 6.13 19.96
N THR A 598 37.99 5.70 20.52
CA THR A 598 37.54 5.82 21.91
C THR A 598 37.46 7.21 22.55
N ASP A 599 36.28 7.59 22.99
CA ASP A 599 35.86 7.47 24.38
C ASP A 599 34.42 7.90 24.65
N ALA A 600 33.91 7.32 25.69
CA ALA A 600 32.53 7.37 26.15
C ALA A 600 32.21 8.60 27.00
N ALA A 601 30.90 8.76 27.22
CA ALA A 601 30.25 9.43 28.34
C ALA A 601 29.88 10.92 28.21
N GLY A 602 28.57 11.17 28.33
CA GLY A 602 28.02 12.50 28.57
C GLY A 602 26.52 12.56 28.30
N ALA A 603 25.73 11.94 29.17
CA ALA A 603 24.28 12.14 29.20
C ALA A 603 23.96 13.56 29.67
N THR A 604 23.15 14.30 28.88
CA THR A 604 22.34 15.39 29.41
C THR A 604 21.02 15.49 28.69
N ALA A 605 20.00 15.68 29.51
CA ALA A 605 18.55 15.67 29.29
C ALA A 605 18.05 16.45 28.10
N ALA A 606 17.04 15.89 27.42
CA ALA A 606 16.14 16.56 26.49
C ALA A 606 15.04 17.30 27.29
N PRO A 607 14.60 18.48 26.88
CA PRO A 607 13.40 19.10 27.42
C PRO A 607 12.13 18.57 26.74
N ASP A 608 11.16 18.25 27.57
CA ASP A 608 9.77 17.92 27.24
C ASP A 608 9.10 19.05 26.45
N TYR A 609 8.64 18.74 25.25
CA TYR A 609 7.54 19.43 24.58
C TYR A 609 6.56 18.41 23.98
N MET A 610 5.76 17.84 24.84
CA MET A 610 4.50 17.19 24.44
C MET A 610 3.42 17.69 25.38
N THR A 611 2.47 18.48 24.82
CA THR A 611 1.02 18.37 25.05
C THR A 611 0.35 19.64 24.54
N GLN A 612 -0.22 19.55 23.33
CA GLN A 612 -1.46 20.22 22.96
C GLN A 612 -1.91 19.68 21.59
N SER A 613 -2.64 18.58 21.63
CA SER A 613 -3.38 18.06 20.47
C SER A 613 -4.62 18.92 20.26
N ALA A 614 -4.60 19.84 19.32
CA ALA A 614 -5.81 20.48 18.79
C ALA A 614 -6.65 19.42 18.06
N ARG A 615 -7.85 19.17 18.53
CA ARG A 615 -8.87 18.36 17.82
C ARG A 615 -9.37 19.16 16.63
N VAL A 616 -9.05 18.71 15.42
CA VAL A 616 -9.61 19.23 14.17
C VAL A 616 -10.95 18.50 13.93
N SER A 617 -12.05 19.23 13.85
CA SER A 617 -13.35 18.71 13.45
C SER A 617 -13.48 18.78 11.93
N LEU A 618 -13.88 17.67 11.33
CA LEU A 618 -14.12 17.54 9.88
C LEU A 618 -15.62 17.36 9.63
N ASP A 619 -16.12 17.91 8.52
CA ASP A 619 -17.47 17.66 8.04
C ASP A 619 -17.63 16.26 7.44
N ALA A 620 -18.84 15.91 7.04
CA ALA A 620 -19.15 14.60 6.46
C ALA A 620 -18.44 14.30 5.11
N TYR A 621 -17.74 15.27 4.56
CA TYR A 621 -16.98 15.19 3.32
C TYR A 621 -15.46 15.37 3.50
N GLY A 622 -14.98 15.50 4.77
CA GLY A 622 -13.56 15.57 5.08
C GLY A 622 -12.92 16.96 4.98
N ASN A 623 -13.70 18.04 4.98
CA ASN A 623 -13.20 19.41 4.99
C ASN A 623 -13.05 19.94 6.42
N VAL A 624 -11.99 20.72 6.65
CA VAL A 624 -11.71 21.36 7.95
C VAL A 624 -12.69 22.52 8.17
N LEU A 625 -13.47 22.46 9.26
CA LEU A 625 -14.34 23.54 9.67
C LEU A 625 -13.53 24.68 10.31
N PRO A 626 -13.83 25.96 10.01
CA PRO A 626 -13.17 27.08 10.68
C PRO A 626 -13.55 27.12 12.16
N GLN A 627 -12.54 27.31 13.02
CA GLN A 627 -12.78 27.52 14.46
C GLN A 627 -13.34 28.92 14.67
N GLU A 628 -14.54 29.03 15.24
CA GLU A 628 -15.06 30.28 15.80
C GLU A 628 -14.28 30.63 17.07
N SER A 629 -13.71 31.82 17.08
CA SER A 629 -13.08 32.43 18.24
C SER A 629 -14.15 32.79 19.28
N THR A 630 -14.21 32.07 20.39
CA THR A 630 -14.99 32.48 21.57
C THR A 630 -14.21 33.50 22.38
N GLU A 631 -14.52 34.77 22.21
CA GLU A 631 -14.26 35.78 23.24
C GLU A 631 -15.35 35.71 24.31
N SER A 632 -14.91 35.67 25.54
CA SER A 632 -15.71 35.64 26.75
C SER A 632 -16.28 37.01 27.08
N GLU A 633 -17.58 37.12 27.26
CA GLU A 633 -18.15 38.17 28.15
C GLU A 633 -19.17 37.54 29.11
N SER A 634 -18.90 37.75 30.38
CA SER A 634 -19.75 37.44 31.51
C SER A 634 -20.77 38.52 31.70
N ALA A 635 -22.04 38.22 31.92
CA ALA A 635 -22.83 38.75 33.06
C ALA A 635 -24.31 38.38 32.98
N ALA A 636 -24.79 37.80 34.09
CA ALA A 636 -26.02 38.06 34.82
C ALA A 636 -27.44 37.72 34.30
N ALA A 637 -28.05 36.82 35.04
CA ALA A 637 -29.42 36.86 35.60
C ALA A 637 -30.65 36.52 34.73
N GLY A 638 -31.22 35.31 34.99
CA GLY A 638 -32.57 35.11 35.54
C GLY A 638 -33.80 35.17 34.59
N PRO A 639 -34.92 34.60 35.02
CA PRO A 639 -35.57 33.52 34.27
C PRO A 639 -36.98 33.92 33.76
N ALA A 640 -37.54 33.14 32.83
CA ALA A 640 -38.96 32.72 32.88
C ALA A 640 -39.58 32.40 31.51
N THR A 641 -40.17 31.22 31.49
CA THR A 641 -41.51 30.85 30.99
C THR A 641 -41.80 30.68 29.49
N ALA A 642 -42.31 29.48 29.28
CA ALA A 642 -43.46 29.12 28.45
C ALA A 642 -43.30 28.82 26.95
N THR A 643 -43.45 27.54 26.66
CA THR A 643 -44.06 26.91 25.46
C THR A 643 -45.39 27.60 25.03
N PRO A 644 -46.07 27.25 23.89
CA PRO A 644 -45.90 26.11 22.98
C PRO A 644 -46.37 26.31 21.49
N ARG A 645 -46.21 25.21 20.72
CA ARG A 645 -47.06 24.75 19.58
C ARG A 645 -46.95 25.44 18.22
N ALA A 646 -46.63 24.73 17.22
CA ALA A 646 -47.28 23.74 16.38
C ALA A 646 -47.44 24.21 14.92
N THR A 647 -47.22 23.28 14.06
CA THR A 647 -47.90 22.83 12.84
C THR A 647 -47.32 23.22 11.47
N LYS A 648 -47.02 22.14 10.72
CA LYS A 648 -47.41 21.84 9.31
C LYS A 648 -46.84 22.76 8.21
N GLU A 649 -46.52 22.35 7.06
CA GLU A 649 -46.76 21.22 6.14
C GLU A 649 -45.77 21.28 4.96
N ARG A 650 -45.63 20.12 4.37
CA ARG A 650 -44.97 19.87 3.07
C ARG A 650 -45.67 20.61 1.89
N PRO A 651 -45.04 20.61 0.72
CA PRO A 651 -44.81 19.40 -0.03
C PRO A 651 -43.30 19.08 -0.28
#